data_d3d63ff0f4f292b51c04e0863775c7f8
#
_entry.id   d3d63ff0f4f292b51c04e0863775c7f8
#
_cell.length_a   1.000
_cell.length_b   1.000
_cell.length_c   1.000
_cell.angle_alpha   90.00
_cell.angle_beta   90.00
_cell.angle_gamma   90.00
#
_symmetry.space_group_name_H-M   'P 1'
#
loop_
_entity.id
_entity.type
_entity.pdbx_description
1 polymer ?
#
loop_
_entity_poly.entity_id
_entity_poly.type
_entity_poly.pdbx_seq_one_letter_code
_entity_poly.pdbx_strand_id
1 'polypeptide(L)'
;MILPVARHLTAALWVTGLSCCLPPLAFSAALPDGSTGLGAVVSQAAAAADTGTLIVTAHDALDSFLPGATVTVVRSTAQSGEPLVVVTNATGEAVINPLAPGHYVVEVALPGFESGTIDVEVSKGQTVRRVIKLAIGGFTEEVAVKGNDAEAQGTDGFAEALSVDEIDQLPDNSDELTDMLQQMAGAEAEFRVNGFQGDQLPPKAQIQAIRIRQDPFAADSHGAGRPRVEIITKPGSTSWTHEVDAGLRDQSLDARNALAPERGQGQTRRASWSFSGPLIKNKTSLSARVFANSVFEAQTIVATDASGTFHDVVSRERGRFDADVRVEHALTGTQTLRVEYQRRNDTGDNLGVGDFDLPERAYADDRVRRVFRVSETGTVGTKVFNEFRVELSDDIQNTQSLSNARTIDVQNAFTAGGAQRQGGVRNRELEVANSLEFAASDHHRIRVGFEGELGRSTSDRRNNTAGTFTFASVEDYEAGHPLQFVQRTGDPRLEYSRYEFSWWAQDERHLGDDLQIGIGLRHDFQGFLDDRANFAPRFSAAWTPFGRDKTTIQAGAGVFNEWYSPDIYEQTLRLNGERQRDLIVRNPGFPDPLGEGADLELPPPSVIRAASDLHMQTARRVSLGVEHRATKQIRLRLNLFGQFTRNRFRSLNVNAPVDGQRPNPAFERITEIRSTGRAEARGFDASVRMQSEGKGPSGMLRYRYARDWNDADGALSLPADSGNLAAEWGPASGDIRHRLFGYVRTPLPFGLRTSISANVQSGAPYTIRTGFDDNGDTVPNDRPAGIGRNSARGTWQKNVALRVDWSPWMIEGGRGSDGARRSNRRGFELYARVSNLFNETNYTRFTGVLTSPFFSLPTGASSPRRFDMGARFFF
;
A
#
# COMPACT_ATOMS: atom_id res chain seq x y z
N MET A 1 13.94 1.03 -40.11
CA MET A 1 14.88 1.98 -39.54
C MET A 1 15.17 1.43 -38.13
N ILE A 2 16.28 0.68 -38.05
CA ILE A 2 16.60 -0.15 -36.87
C ILE A 2 17.84 0.49 -36.25
N LEU A 3 17.68 1.04 -35.07
CA LEU A 3 18.68 1.43 -34.07
C LEU A 3 18.26 2.73 -33.35
N PRO A 4 17.79 2.63 -32.12
CA PRO A 4 18.62 2.88 -30.94
C PRO A 4 18.34 2.00 -29.70
N VAL A 5 17.80 0.79 -29.83
CA VAL A 5 17.46 -0.08 -28.68
C VAL A 5 18.68 -0.77 -28.06
N ALA A 6 19.87 -0.69 -28.70
CA ALA A 6 21.05 -1.42 -28.25
C ALA A 6 21.84 -0.76 -27.08
N ARG A 7 21.53 0.44 -26.63
CA ARG A 7 22.31 1.14 -25.59
C ARG A 7 21.94 0.83 -24.14
N HIS A 8 20.75 0.31 -23.88
CA HIS A 8 20.31 0.06 -22.49
C HIS A 8 20.36 -1.41 -22.05
N LEU A 9 20.52 -2.35 -22.99
CA LEU A 9 20.63 -3.78 -22.65
C LEU A 9 22.05 -4.26 -22.35
N THR A 10 23.07 -3.48 -22.67
CA THR A 10 24.48 -3.83 -22.41
C THR A 10 24.98 -3.45 -21.02
N ALA A 11 24.22 -2.69 -20.22
CA ALA A 11 24.60 -2.32 -18.85
C ALA A 11 24.24 -3.37 -17.77
N ALA A 12 23.54 -4.43 -18.14
CA ALA A 12 23.04 -5.43 -17.19
C ALA A 12 23.95 -6.67 -17.02
N LEU A 13 25.12 -6.73 -17.66
CA LEU A 13 25.99 -7.91 -17.66
C LEU A 13 27.42 -7.67 -17.17
N TRP A 14 27.69 -6.55 -16.49
CA TRP A 14 28.95 -6.33 -15.77
C TRP A 14 28.73 -6.51 -14.27
N VAL A 15 28.65 -7.78 -13.82
CA VAL A 15 28.95 -8.13 -12.43
C VAL A 15 30.46 -8.22 -12.33
N THR A 16 31.12 -7.09 -12.16
CA THR A 16 32.51 -7.07 -11.74
C THR A 16 32.58 -7.40 -10.27
N GLY A 17 33.32 -8.45 -9.95
CA GLY A 17 33.61 -8.89 -8.61
C GLY A 17 34.16 -7.77 -7.74
N LEU A 18 33.43 -7.44 -6.68
CA LEU A 18 33.98 -6.70 -5.56
C LEU A 18 34.62 -7.71 -4.61
N SER A 19 35.92 -7.93 -4.82
CA SER A 19 36.79 -8.56 -3.84
C SER A 19 36.93 -7.61 -2.66
N CYS A 20 36.15 -7.80 -1.61
CA CYS A 20 36.42 -7.16 -0.32
C CYS A 20 37.46 -7.98 0.44
N CYS A 21 38.68 -7.51 0.44
CA CYS A 21 39.71 -7.91 1.38
C CYS A 21 39.28 -7.50 2.80
N LEU A 22 38.89 -8.48 3.61
CA LEU A 22 38.93 -8.37 5.07
C LEU A 22 40.05 -9.24 5.59
N PRO A 23 40.88 -8.75 6.52
CA PRO A 23 41.97 -9.52 7.07
C PRO A 23 41.46 -10.65 7.98
N PRO A 24 42.11 -11.80 8.04
CA PRO A 24 41.72 -12.89 8.91
C PRO A 24 42.11 -12.58 10.35
N LEU A 25 41.10 -12.52 11.21
CA LEU A 25 41.33 -12.62 12.66
C LEU A 25 41.53 -14.08 13.02
N ALA A 26 42.74 -14.43 13.26
CA ALA A 26 43.15 -15.73 13.81
C ALA A 26 42.78 -15.78 15.29
N PHE A 27 41.78 -16.60 15.64
CA PHE A 27 41.60 -17.03 17.02
C PHE A 27 42.24 -18.41 17.19
N SER A 28 43.39 -18.43 17.89
CA SER A 28 44.03 -19.60 18.41
C SER A 28 43.28 -20.04 19.66
N ALA A 29 42.64 -21.20 19.65
CA ALA A 29 42.16 -21.87 20.85
C ALA A 29 43.02 -23.10 21.09
N ALA A 30 43.79 -23.03 22.13
CA ALA A 30 44.58 -24.13 22.66
C ALA A 30 43.68 -25.19 23.26
N LEU A 31 43.91 -26.44 22.88
CA LEU A 31 43.42 -27.63 23.54
C LEU A 31 44.28 -27.93 24.78
N PRO A 32 43.75 -28.33 25.92
CA PRO A 32 44.52 -29.06 26.93
C PRO A 32 44.29 -30.57 26.75
N ASP A 33 45.37 -31.27 26.52
CA ASP A 33 45.52 -32.71 26.75
C ASP A 33 45.37 -33.04 28.25
N GLY A 34 44.76 -34.14 28.54
CA GLY A 34 44.69 -34.65 29.92
C GLY A 34 43.96 -35.99 30.08
N SER A 35 44.64 -36.97 29.81
CA SER A 35 44.55 -38.41 30.11
C SER A 35 43.76 -38.91 31.32
N THR A 36 43.26 -40.13 31.09
CA THR A 36 43.08 -41.29 32.01
C THR A 36 41.96 -41.26 33.03
N GLY A 37 41.08 -42.24 32.90
CA GLY A 37 40.14 -42.68 33.90
C GLY A 37 39.23 -43.80 33.41
N LEU A 38 39.77 -45.01 33.28
CA LEU A 38 38.97 -46.26 33.21
C LEU A 38 38.24 -46.45 34.52
N GLY A 39 36.90 -46.49 34.46
CA GLY A 39 36.07 -46.79 35.63
C GLY A 39 34.65 -47.20 35.27
N ALA A 40 34.41 -48.46 35.23
CA ALA A 40 33.13 -49.19 35.45
C ALA A 40 31.98 -48.89 34.45
N VAL A 41 31.92 -49.68 33.41
CA VAL A 41 30.65 -49.99 32.70
C VAL A 41 29.82 -50.83 33.70
N VAL A 42 28.89 -50.21 34.41
CA VAL A 42 27.83 -50.96 35.12
C VAL A 42 26.63 -51.01 34.18
N SER A 43 26.35 -52.20 33.78
CA SER A 43 25.15 -52.65 33.04
C SER A 43 23.90 -52.04 33.65
N GLN A 44 23.24 -51.15 32.86
CA GLN A 44 21.87 -50.72 32.99
C GLN A 44 21.07 -51.14 31.73
N ALA A 45 21.15 -52.40 31.39
CA ALA A 45 20.40 -52.96 30.25
C ALA A 45 19.11 -53.64 30.66
N ALA A 46 18.54 -53.36 31.85
CA ALA A 46 17.32 -54.05 32.34
C ALA A 46 16.11 -53.13 32.58
N ALA A 47 16.22 -51.81 32.38
CA ALA A 47 15.10 -50.90 32.57
C ALA A 47 14.42 -50.38 31.25
N ALA A 48 14.91 -50.76 30.09
CA ALA A 48 14.41 -50.28 28.80
C ALA A 48 13.23 -51.11 28.24
N ALA A 49 12.82 -52.19 28.93
CA ALA A 49 11.79 -53.08 28.41
C ALA A 49 10.35 -52.71 28.74
N ASP A 50 10.13 -51.75 29.65
CA ASP A 50 8.78 -51.42 30.14
C ASP A 50 8.28 -50.01 29.73
N THR A 51 9.03 -49.26 28.92
CA THR A 51 8.68 -47.91 28.48
C THR A 51 8.62 -47.81 26.96
N GLY A 52 7.88 -46.84 26.44
CA GLY A 52 7.85 -46.51 25.05
C GLY A 52 8.61 -45.18 24.75
N THR A 53 8.66 -44.78 23.51
CA THR A 53 9.20 -43.52 23.07
C THR A 53 8.16 -42.75 22.28
N LEU A 54 7.97 -41.49 22.58
CA LEU A 54 7.16 -40.55 21.77
C LEU A 54 8.06 -39.55 21.11
N ILE A 55 7.95 -39.43 19.79
CA ILE A 55 8.63 -38.40 18.99
C ILE A 55 7.55 -37.49 18.38
N VAL A 56 7.60 -36.23 18.75
CA VAL A 56 6.68 -35.21 18.25
C VAL A 56 7.45 -34.27 17.35
N THR A 57 6.98 -34.08 16.14
CA THR A 57 7.57 -33.13 15.20
C THR A 57 6.58 -31.98 15.01
N ALA A 58 6.99 -30.76 15.30
CA ALA A 58 6.20 -29.56 15.10
C ALA A 58 6.52 -28.94 13.73
N HIS A 59 5.47 -28.69 12.95
CA HIS A 59 5.54 -28.03 11.67
C HIS A 59 4.62 -26.80 11.66
N ASP A 60 4.92 -25.83 10.79
CA ASP A 60 3.95 -24.80 10.42
C ASP A 60 2.92 -25.36 9.41
N ALA A 61 1.97 -24.52 9.01
CA ALA A 61 0.96 -24.88 8.01
C ALA A 61 1.55 -25.20 6.62
N LEU A 62 2.82 -24.90 6.40
CA LEU A 62 3.56 -25.10 5.15
C LEU A 62 4.61 -26.23 5.24
N ASP A 63 4.55 -27.05 6.31
CA ASP A 63 5.48 -28.15 6.59
C ASP A 63 6.93 -27.73 6.91
N SER A 64 7.17 -26.46 7.23
CA SER A 64 8.46 -26.05 7.76
C SER A 64 8.60 -26.50 9.19
N PHE A 65 9.74 -27.03 9.58
CA PHE A 65 9.99 -27.41 10.96
C PHE A 65 9.92 -26.18 11.87
N LEU A 66 9.31 -26.37 13.04
CA LEU A 66 9.21 -25.37 14.09
C LEU A 66 10.16 -25.70 15.25
N PRO A 67 11.41 -25.23 15.22
CA PRO A 67 12.31 -25.36 16.37
C PRO A 67 11.84 -24.47 17.52
N GLY A 68 12.07 -24.91 18.75
CA GLY A 68 11.73 -24.12 19.93
C GLY A 68 10.25 -24.21 20.35
N ALA A 69 9.44 -25.03 19.67
CA ALA A 69 8.08 -25.30 20.12
C ALA A 69 8.07 -26.10 21.44
N THR A 70 7.28 -25.64 22.39
CA THR A 70 7.09 -26.33 23.69
C THR A 70 6.12 -27.47 23.50
N VAL A 71 6.53 -28.69 23.80
CA VAL A 71 5.72 -29.89 23.75
C VAL A 71 5.41 -30.31 25.21
N THR A 72 4.14 -30.18 25.59
CA THR A 72 3.64 -30.55 26.90
C THR A 72 2.88 -31.89 26.79
N VAL A 73 3.31 -32.88 27.54
CA VAL A 73 2.72 -34.22 27.52
C VAL A 73 2.08 -34.51 28.89
N VAL A 74 0.76 -34.73 28.89
CA VAL A 74 -0.04 -35.01 30.09
C VAL A 74 -0.70 -36.37 29.95
N ARG A 75 -0.65 -37.20 30.97
CA ARG A 75 -1.32 -38.51 30.99
C ARG A 75 -2.83 -38.33 31.21
N SER A 76 -3.63 -38.88 30.29
CA SER A 76 -5.09 -38.69 30.27
C SER A 76 -5.84 -39.26 31.47
N THR A 77 -5.23 -40.21 32.24
CA THR A 77 -5.89 -40.91 33.33
C THR A 77 -5.46 -40.46 34.73
N ALA A 78 -4.56 -39.47 34.86
CA ALA A 78 -4.03 -39.03 36.15
C ALA A 78 -4.53 -37.63 36.53
N GLN A 79 -5.36 -37.53 37.58
CA GLN A 79 -5.84 -36.24 38.12
C GLN A 79 -4.74 -35.38 38.79
N SER A 80 -3.47 -35.81 38.83
CA SER A 80 -2.38 -35.10 39.53
C SER A 80 -0.96 -35.56 39.09
N GLY A 81 -0.72 -35.75 37.78
CA GLY A 81 0.62 -35.96 37.24
C GLY A 81 1.26 -34.64 36.82
N GLU A 82 2.54 -34.41 37.21
CA GLU A 82 3.27 -33.25 36.63
C GLU A 82 3.40 -33.40 35.12
N PRO A 83 3.13 -32.33 34.31
CA PRO A 83 3.28 -32.38 32.88
C PRO A 83 4.75 -32.52 32.51
N LEU A 84 5.04 -33.39 31.53
CA LEU A 84 6.37 -33.49 30.92
C LEU A 84 6.48 -32.41 29.85
N VAL A 85 7.44 -31.50 30.00
CA VAL A 85 7.67 -30.41 29.07
C VAL A 85 9.01 -30.60 28.35
N VAL A 86 8.98 -30.67 27.02
CA VAL A 86 10.16 -30.80 26.15
C VAL A 86 10.08 -29.77 25.03
N VAL A 87 11.21 -29.26 24.60
CA VAL A 87 11.25 -28.27 23.52
C VAL A 87 11.77 -28.92 22.23
N THR A 88 11.18 -28.60 21.10
CA THR A 88 11.60 -29.11 19.80
C THR A 88 13.00 -28.62 19.43
N ASN A 89 13.81 -29.50 18.86
CA ASN A 89 15.16 -29.20 18.37
C ASN A 89 15.17 -28.45 17.02
N ALA A 90 16.34 -28.24 16.43
CA ALA A 90 16.50 -27.54 15.15
C ALA A 90 15.78 -28.20 13.95
N THR A 91 15.36 -29.46 14.08
CA THR A 91 14.54 -30.18 13.10
C THR A 91 13.06 -30.22 13.48
N GLY A 92 12.64 -29.42 14.44
CA GLY A 92 11.26 -29.40 14.93
C GLY A 92 10.85 -30.63 15.71
N GLU A 93 11.79 -31.52 16.12
CA GLU A 93 11.52 -32.76 16.83
C GLU A 93 11.73 -32.61 18.33
N ALA A 94 10.77 -33.09 19.12
CA ALA A 94 10.89 -33.34 20.56
C ALA A 94 10.84 -34.85 20.80
N VAL A 95 11.84 -35.39 21.52
CA VAL A 95 11.93 -36.81 21.83
C VAL A 95 11.67 -36.98 23.32
N ILE A 96 10.64 -37.72 23.65
CA ILE A 96 10.23 -38.05 25.02
C ILE A 96 10.52 -39.52 25.23
N ASN A 97 11.58 -39.80 25.98
CA ASN A 97 12.04 -41.16 26.34
C ASN A 97 12.81 -41.13 27.66
N PRO A 98 12.47 -42.01 28.65
CA PRO A 98 11.44 -43.03 28.59
C PRO A 98 10.05 -42.50 28.92
N LEU A 99 9.01 -43.04 28.25
CA LEU A 99 7.61 -42.71 28.50
C LEU A 99 6.85 -43.99 28.90
N ALA A 100 6.13 -43.96 30.02
CA ALA A 100 5.35 -45.13 30.49
C ALA A 100 4.20 -45.43 29.52
N PRO A 101 3.81 -46.70 29.30
CA PRO A 101 2.66 -47.00 28.43
C PRO A 101 1.37 -46.36 28.97
N GLY A 102 0.54 -45.82 28.05
CA GLY A 102 -0.72 -45.17 28.40
C GLY A 102 -1.22 -44.20 27.33
N HIS A 103 -2.35 -43.56 27.63
CA HIS A 103 -2.94 -42.49 26.81
C HIS A 103 -2.45 -41.14 27.31
N TYR A 104 -2.00 -40.31 26.38
CA TYR A 104 -1.43 -39.00 26.64
C TYR A 104 -2.09 -37.94 25.75
N VAL A 105 -2.35 -36.79 26.33
CA VAL A 105 -2.66 -35.55 25.60
C VAL A 105 -1.35 -34.81 25.39
N VAL A 106 -1.03 -34.53 24.15
CA VAL A 106 0.19 -33.81 23.76
C VAL A 106 -0.22 -32.47 23.21
N GLU A 107 0.18 -31.42 23.87
CA GLU A 107 0.00 -30.04 23.42
C GLU A 107 1.34 -29.50 22.90
N VAL A 108 1.33 -28.88 21.73
CA VAL A 108 2.50 -28.19 21.19
C VAL A 108 2.15 -26.72 21.03
N ALA A 109 2.91 -25.87 21.67
CA ALA A 109 2.74 -24.41 21.64
C ALA A 109 4.06 -23.77 21.20
N LEU A 110 3.96 -22.80 20.30
CA LEU A 110 5.06 -21.93 19.91
C LEU A 110 4.53 -20.50 19.86
N PRO A 111 5.17 -19.54 20.55
CA PRO A 111 4.77 -18.14 20.46
C PRO A 111 4.72 -17.65 19.01
N GLY A 112 3.62 -17.00 18.63
CA GLY A 112 3.34 -16.66 17.23
C GLY A 112 2.60 -17.75 16.44
N PHE A 113 2.30 -18.90 17.08
CA PHE A 113 1.52 -19.99 16.50
C PHE A 113 0.36 -20.38 17.43
N GLU A 114 -0.72 -20.91 16.87
CA GLU A 114 -1.79 -21.53 17.64
C GLU A 114 -1.29 -22.85 18.26
N SER A 115 -1.62 -23.11 19.51
CA SER A 115 -1.27 -24.40 20.14
C SER A 115 -2.05 -25.54 19.47
N GLY A 116 -1.35 -26.61 19.13
CA GLY A 116 -1.91 -27.83 18.59
C GLY A 116 -2.01 -28.90 19.68
N THR A 117 -3.16 -29.58 19.78
CA THR A 117 -3.35 -30.68 20.75
C THR A 117 -3.70 -31.96 20.02
N ILE A 118 -3.06 -33.08 20.40
CA ILE A 118 -3.41 -34.44 19.90
C ILE A 118 -3.44 -35.44 21.01
N ASP A 119 -4.27 -36.46 20.85
CA ASP A 119 -4.28 -37.66 21.72
C ASP A 119 -3.34 -38.71 21.15
N VAL A 120 -2.49 -39.27 22.02
CA VAL A 120 -1.49 -40.28 21.64
C VAL A 120 -1.55 -41.45 22.59
N GLU A 121 -1.62 -42.67 22.04
CA GLU A 121 -1.45 -43.91 22.78
C GLU A 121 -0.02 -44.41 22.59
N VAL A 122 0.69 -44.65 23.71
CA VAL A 122 2.02 -45.21 23.72
C VAL A 122 1.99 -46.58 24.34
N SER A 123 2.41 -47.61 23.61
CA SER A 123 2.49 -48.97 24.07
C SER A 123 3.93 -49.33 24.49
N LYS A 124 4.06 -50.39 25.29
CA LYS A 124 5.36 -50.91 25.75
C LYS A 124 6.29 -51.24 24.57
N GLY A 125 7.51 -50.71 24.63
CA GLY A 125 8.56 -50.95 23.62
C GLY A 125 8.31 -50.26 22.29
N GLN A 126 7.25 -49.49 22.12
CA GLN A 126 6.87 -48.85 20.87
C GLN A 126 7.47 -47.46 20.77
N THR A 127 7.95 -47.09 19.57
CA THR A 127 8.24 -45.70 19.17
C THR A 127 7.08 -45.16 18.38
N VAL A 128 6.36 -44.18 18.93
CA VAL A 128 5.25 -43.49 18.30
C VAL A 128 5.76 -42.17 17.77
N ARG A 129 5.54 -41.91 16.46
CA ARG A 129 5.86 -40.64 15.82
C ARG A 129 4.57 -39.89 15.50
N ARG A 130 4.51 -38.60 15.85
CA ARG A 130 3.39 -37.71 15.54
C ARG A 130 3.90 -36.39 15.01
N VAL A 131 3.26 -35.91 13.95
CA VAL A 131 3.50 -34.57 13.41
C VAL A 131 2.33 -33.70 13.81
N ILE A 132 2.64 -32.56 14.43
CA ILE A 132 1.65 -31.55 14.81
C ILE A 132 1.92 -30.32 13.97
N LYS A 133 0.90 -29.86 13.25
CA LYS A 133 0.97 -28.62 12.49
C LYS A 133 0.40 -27.50 13.33
N LEU A 134 1.21 -26.47 13.54
CA LEU A 134 0.78 -25.25 14.20
C LEU A 134 0.41 -24.24 13.13
N ALA A 135 -0.81 -23.72 13.20
CA ALA A 135 -1.18 -22.52 12.46
C ALA A 135 -0.44 -21.33 13.07
N ILE A 136 -0.08 -20.34 12.28
CA ILE A 136 0.55 -19.13 12.81
C ILE A 136 -0.52 -18.43 13.65
N GLY A 137 -0.29 -18.36 14.93
CA GLY A 137 -0.99 -17.50 15.85
C GLY A 137 -0.73 -16.07 15.39
N GLY A 138 -1.76 -15.39 14.91
CA GLY A 138 -1.55 -14.11 14.28
C GLY A 138 -1.03 -13.09 15.26
N PHE A 139 -0.33 -12.11 14.75
CA PHE A 139 -0.35 -10.75 15.25
C PHE A 139 -1.79 -10.25 15.18
N THR A 140 -2.65 -10.76 15.99
CA THR A 140 -4.07 -10.45 15.97
C THR A 140 -4.62 -10.63 17.35
N GLU A 141 -5.38 -9.68 17.71
CA GLU A 141 -6.49 -9.74 18.60
C GLU A 141 -7.26 -11.05 18.39
N GLU A 142 -6.93 -12.10 19.08
CA GLU A 142 -7.53 -13.41 18.88
C GLU A 142 -8.61 -13.71 19.90
N VAL A 143 -9.82 -13.90 19.39
CA VAL A 143 -10.83 -14.69 20.10
C VAL A 143 -10.56 -16.17 19.79
N ALA A 144 -10.02 -16.93 20.72
CA ALA A 144 -9.74 -18.35 20.52
C ALA A 144 -11.05 -19.14 20.31
N VAL A 145 -11.25 -19.62 19.08
CA VAL A 145 -12.36 -20.48 18.71
C VAL A 145 -11.88 -21.93 18.71
N LYS A 146 -12.31 -22.74 19.68
CA LYS A 146 -12.14 -24.20 19.63
C LYS A 146 -13.19 -24.79 18.68
N GLY A 147 -12.80 -25.07 17.46
CA GLY A 147 -13.60 -25.79 16.46
C GLY A 147 -12.69 -26.36 15.38
N ASN A 148 -12.99 -27.59 14.93
CA ASN A 148 -12.18 -28.44 14.05
C ASN A 148 -12.03 -27.96 12.58
N ASP A 149 -12.00 -26.66 12.33
CA ASP A 149 -11.65 -26.09 11.03
C ASP A 149 -10.86 -24.80 11.29
N ALA A 150 -9.54 -24.94 11.46
CA ALA A 150 -8.62 -23.82 11.61
C ALA A 150 -8.41 -23.08 10.25
N GLU A 151 -9.47 -22.50 9.72
CA GLU A 151 -9.34 -21.41 8.78
C GLU A 151 -9.01 -20.15 9.58
N ALA A 152 -7.90 -19.53 9.26
CA ALA A 152 -7.41 -18.30 9.85
C ALA A 152 -8.49 -17.21 9.84
N GLN A 153 -9.36 -17.21 10.84
CA GLN A 153 -10.27 -16.09 11.10
C GLN A 153 -9.44 -15.04 11.82
N GLY A 154 -9.19 -13.94 11.15
CA GLY A 154 -8.69 -12.73 11.78
C GLY A 154 -9.67 -12.32 12.86
N THR A 155 -9.23 -12.27 14.09
CA THR A 155 -10.01 -12.06 15.32
C THR A 155 -10.26 -10.60 15.62
N ASP A 156 -9.62 -9.73 14.87
CA ASP A 156 -9.99 -8.34 14.75
C ASP A 156 -11.20 -8.29 13.81
N GLY A 157 -12.37 -8.20 14.35
CA GLY A 157 -13.63 -8.28 13.61
C GLY A 157 -13.76 -7.39 12.37
N PHE A 158 -12.80 -6.49 12.14
CA PHE A 158 -12.67 -5.67 10.94
C PHE A 158 -11.59 -6.16 9.99
N ALA A 159 -10.85 -7.23 10.34
CA ALA A 159 -9.85 -7.85 9.49
C ALA A 159 -10.42 -9.08 8.75
N GLU A 160 -9.96 -9.29 7.54
CA GLU A 160 -10.25 -10.42 6.70
C GLU A 160 -8.94 -11.07 6.29
N ALA A 161 -8.66 -12.28 6.77
CA ALA A 161 -7.52 -13.06 6.32
C ALA A 161 -7.89 -13.88 5.09
N LEU A 162 -7.04 -13.87 4.07
CA LEU A 162 -7.18 -14.74 2.93
C LEU A 162 -6.63 -16.12 3.28
N SER A 163 -7.43 -17.18 3.02
CA SER A 163 -6.96 -18.55 3.14
C SER A 163 -5.84 -18.86 2.15
N VAL A 164 -5.05 -19.89 2.41
CA VAL A 164 -3.96 -20.33 1.51
C VAL A 164 -4.50 -20.61 0.11
N ASP A 165 -5.67 -21.25 0.00
CA ASP A 165 -6.31 -21.53 -1.30
C ASP A 165 -6.74 -20.26 -2.03
N GLU A 166 -7.11 -19.19 -1.30
CA GLU A 166 -7.43 -17.90 -1.90
C GLU A 166 -6.19 -17.14 -2.34
N ILE A 167 -5.13 -17.17 -1.54
CA ILE A 167 -3.83 -16.60 -1.93
C ILE A 167 -3.31 -17.31 -3.17
N ASP A 168 -3.39 -18.63 -3.24
CA ASP A 168 -3.02 -19.42 -4.43
C ASP A 168 -3.85 -19.06 -5.66
N GLN A 169 -5.04 -18.57 -5.45
CA GLN A 169 -5.96 -18.14 -6.48
C GLN A 169 -5.74 -16.71 -6.97
N LEU A 170 -5.04 -15.85 -6.23
CA LEU A 170 -4.73 -14.49 -6.65
C LEU A 170 -3.81 -14.48 -7.90
N PRO A 171 -3.73 -13.37 -8.62
CA PRO A 171 -2.76 -13.20 -9.69
C PRO A 171 -1.34 -13.43 -9.18
N ASP A 172 -0.52 -14.10 -9.97
CA ASP A 172 0.88 -14.30 -9.62
C ASP A 172 1.74 -13.08 -9.98
N ASN A 173 1.28 -12.25 -10.92
CA ASN A 173 1.93 -10.99 -11.24
C ASN A 173 1.72 -9.99 -10.12
N SER A 174 2.78 -9.38 -9.60
CA SER A 174 2.72 -8.49 -8.45
C SER A 174 1.91 -7.21 -8.70
N ASP A 175 1.90 -6.67 -9.92
CA ASP A 175 1.13 -5.48 -10.25
C ASP A 175 -0.38 -5.82 -10.31
N GLU A 176 -0.73 -6.95 -10.94
CA GLU A 176 -2.11 -7.43 -10.95
C GLU A 176 -2.59 -7.87 -9.56
N LEU A 177 -1.69 -8.46 -8.76
CA LEU A 177 -1.97 -8.82 -7.37
C LEU A 177 -2.25 -7.55 -6.55
N THR A 178 -1.45 -6.51 -6.72
CA THR A 178 -1.66 -5.20 -6.07
C THR A 178 -3.00 -4.61 -6.47
N ASP A 179 -3.31 -4.57 -7.77
CA ASP A 179 -4.58 -4.07 -8.28
C ASP A 179 -5.78 -4.83 -7.70
N MET A 180 -5.69 -6.16 -7.67
CA MET A 180 -6.77 -6.99 -7.14
C MET A 180 -6.95 -6.80 -5.63
N LEU A 181 -5.89 -6.83 -4.86
CA LEU A 181 -5.94 -6.59 -3.42
C LEU A 181 -6.45 -5.18 -3.09
N GLN A 182 -6.06 -4.17 -3.89
CA GLN A 182 -6.57 -2.81 -3.75
C GLN A 182 -8.06 -2.73 -4.04
N GLN A 183 -8.57 -3.44 -5.06
CA GLN A 183 -10.01 -3.52 -5.34
C GLN A 183 -10.76 -4.27 -4.24
N MET A 184 -10.17 -5.33 -3.67
CA MET A 184 -10.75 -6.06 -2.54
C MET A 184 -10.78 -5.22 -1.26
N ALA A 185 -9.72 -4.49 -0.96
CA ALA A 185 -9.60 -3.67 0.24
C ALA A 185 -10.31 -2.31 0.12
N GLY A 186 -10.20 -1.67 -1.04
CA GLY A 186 -10.73 -0.32 -1.33
C GLY A 186 -9.66 0.57 -1.97
N ALA A 187 -10.09 1.64 -2.65
CA ALA A 187 -9.28 2.43 -3.57
C ALA A 187 -8.04 3.13 -2.96
N GLU A 188 -7.93 3.22 -1.64
CA GLU A 188 -6.82 3.90 -0.96
C GLU A 188 -6.14 2.99 0.07
N ALA A 189 -6.14 1.67 -0.17
CA ALA A 189 -5.57 0.72 0.76
C ALA A 189 -4.05 0.93 0.91
N GLU A 190 -3.59 0.97 2.14
CA GLU A 190 -2.18 0.96 2.50
C GLU A 190 -1.65 -0.48 2.48
N PHE A 191 -0.54 -0.71 1.79
CA PHE A 191 0.12 -2.02 1.78
C PHE A 191 1.27 -2.04 2.78
N ARG A 192 1.32 -3.09 3.60
CA ARG A 192 2.46 -3.37 4.47
C ARG A 192 2.99 -4.77 4.22
N VAL A 193 4.30 -4.88 4.02
CA VAL A 193 5.00 -6.15 3.87
C VAL A 193 5.91 -6.35 5.06
N ASN A 194 5.65 -7.39 5.87
CA ASN A 194 6.38 -7.65 7.11
C ASN A 194 6.47 -6.41 8.03
N GLY A 195 5.36 -5.66 8.13
CA GLY A 195 5.25 -4.46 8.95
C GLY A 195 5.74 -3.16 8.30
N PHE A 196 6.56 -3.22 7.25
CA PHE A 196 7.02 -2.04 6.52
C PHE A 196 6.01 -1.58 5.48
N GLN A 197 5.80 -0.28 5.36
CA GLN A 197 5.02 0.29 4.28
C GLN A 197 5.76 0.09 2.95
N GLY A 198 5.08 -0.38 1.92
CA GLY A 198 5.69 -0.64 0.62
C GLY A 198 4.68 -0.67 -0.51
N ASP A 199 5.10 -0.13 -1.66
CA ASP A 199 4.32 -0.11 -2.89
C ASP A 199 4.48 -1.39 -3.71
N GLN A 200 5.46 -2.22 -3.35
CA GLN A 200 5.81 -3.41 -4.11
C GLN A 200 5.55 -4.66 -3.29
N LEU A 201 4.69 -5.52 -3.84
CA LEU A 201 4.40 -6.79 -3.23
C LEU A 201 5.45 -7.84 -3.56
N PRO A 202 5.79 -8.74 -2.61
CA PRO A 202 6.63 -9.88 -2.90
C PRO A 202 5.95 -10.81 -3.92
N PRO A 203 6.71 -11.66 -4.64
CA PRO A 203 6.13 -12.71 -5.46
C PRO A 203 5.16 -13.55 -4.64
N LYS A 204 4.01 -13.93 -5.23
CA LYS A 204 2.99 -14.72 -4.53
C LYS A 204 3.56 -15.99 -3.88
N ALA A 205 4.54 -16.63 -4.51
CA ALA A 205 5.22 -17.80 -3.97
C ALA A 205 5.90 -17.55 -2.62
N GLN A 206 6.29 -16.31 -2.32
CA GLN A 206 6.90 -15.91 -1.06
C GLN A 206 5.87 -15.44 -0.01
N ILE A 207 4.61 -15.30 -0.38
CA ILE A 207 3.56 -14.85 0.54
C ILE A 207 3.07 -16.02 1.38
N GLN A 208 3.02 -15.83 2.69
CA GLN A 208 2.46 -16.75 3.66
C GLN A 208 1.02 -16.40 3.99
N ALA A 209 0.76 -15.13 4.28
CA ALA A 209 -0.55 -14.64 4.68
C ALA A 209 -0.83 -13.26 4.08
N ILE A 210 -2.09 -13.01 3.77
CA ILE A 210 -2.61 -11.69 3.39
C ILE A 210 -3.79 -11.39 4.30
N ARG A 211 -3.77 -10.24 4.94
CA ARG A 211 -4.84 -9.73 5.79
C ARG A 211 -5.33 -8.39 5.27
N ILE A 212 -6.63 -8.24 5.13
CA ILE A 212 -7.27 -7.00 4.70
C ILE A 212 -8.04 -6.45 5.88
N ARG A 213 -7.56 -5.34 6.46
CA ARG A 213 -8.24 -4.61 7.54
C ARG A 213 -8.98 -3.42 6.96
N GLN A 214 -10.27 -3.35 7.16
CA GLN A 214 -11.12 -2.30 6.60
C GLN A 214 -11.35 -1.12 7.54
N ASP A 215 -11.40 -1.38 8.84
CA ASP A 215 -11.59 -0.38 9.89
C ASP A 215 -10.62 -0.63 11.04
N PRO A 216 -9.37 -0.13 10.94
CA PRO A 216 -8.37 -0.39 11.96
C PRO A 216 -8.58 0.52 13.18
N PHE A 217 -9.20 -0.04 14.24
CA PHE A 217 -9.32 0.62 15.55
C PHE A 217 -8.19 0.25 16.51
N ALA A 218 -7.23 -0.55 16.08
CA ALA A 218 -6.04 -0.84 16.85
C ALA A 218 -5.18 0.42 17.06
N ALA A 219 -4.55 0.55 18.24
CA ALA A 219 -3.80 1.73 18.60
C ALA A 219 -2.51 1.91 17.77
N ASP A 220 -1.96 0.82 17.20
CA ASP A 220 -0.83 0.82 16.30
C ASP A 220 -1.13 1.42 14.90
N SER A 221 -2.42 1.59 14.55
CA SER A 221 -2.82 2.15 13.26
C SER A 221 -2.75 3.66 13.27
N HIS A 222 -2.11 4.27 12.26
CA HIS A 222 -2.12 5.71 12.04
C HIS A 222 -3.18 6.11 11.01
N GLY A 223 -3.81 7.29 11.17
CA GLY A 223 -4.84 7.79 10.27
C GLY A 223 -6.19 7.07 10.37
N ALA A 224 -7.23 7.63 9.78
CA ALA A 224 -8.58 7.10 9.80
C ALA A 224 -9.08 6.72 8.41
N GLY A 225 -9.74 5.57 8.34
CA GLY A 225 -10.52 5.19 7.16
C GLY A 225 -9.75 4.63 5.99
N ARG A 226 -8.45 4.50 6.07
CA ARG A 226 -7.67 3.79 5.04
C ARG A 226 -7.67 2.30 5.35
N PRO A 227 -8.18 1.47 4.43
CA PRO A 227 -7.99 0.04 4.55
C PRO A 227 -6.50 -0.31 4.53
N ARG A 228 -6.12 -1.37 5.25
CA ARG A 228 -4.74 -1.85 5.27
C ARG A 228 -4.68 -3.27 4.72
N VAL A 229 -3.74 -3.54 3.84
CA VAL A 229 -3.40 -4.87 3.34
C VAL A 229 -2.06 -5.26 3.93
N GLU A 230 -2.07 -6.20 4.86
CA GLU A 230 -0.86 -6.72 5.50
C GLU A 230 -0.45 -8.01 4.80
N ILE A 231 0.79 -8.06 4.36
CA ILE A 231 1.39 -9.21 3.68
C ILE A 231 2.53 -9.73 4.52
N ILE A 232 2.42 -10.99 4.89
CA ILE A 232 3.44 -11.69 5.67
C ILE A 232 4.14 -12.66 4.71
N THR A 233 5.45 -12.59 4.64
CA THR A 233 6.24 -13.50 3.82
C THR A 233 6.58 -14.77 4.56
N LYS A 234 6.75 -15.87 3.82
CA LYS A 234 7.18 -17.16 4.37
C LYS A 234 8.53 -17.03 5.05
N PRO A 235 8.70 -17.60 6.23
CA PRO A 235 10.04 -17.78 6.80
C PRO A 235 10.88 -18.69 5.89
N GLY A 236 12.16 -18.63 6.04
CA GLY A 236 13.16 -19.20 5.15
C GLY A 236 12.88 -20.57 4.57
N SER A 237 13.02 -20.70 3.27
CA SER A 237 12.78 -21.92 2.51
C SER A 237 13.79 -23.04 2.86
N THR A 238 13.31 -24.27 2.96
CA THR A 238 14.15 -25.47 3.17
C THR A 238 14.73 -26.04 1.88
N SER A 239 14.24 -25.58 0.71
CA SER A 239 14.71 -25.96 -0.62
C SER A 239 14.86 -24.75 -1.52
N TRP A 240 15.73 -24.83 -2.51
CA TRP A 240 15.85 -23.81 -3.54
C TRP A 240 14.63 -23.82 -4.45
N THR A 241 14.09 -22.67 -4.71
CA THR A 241 12.98 -22.44 -5.64
C THR A 241 13.31 -21.29 -6.56
N HIS A 242 12.96 -21.39 -7.83
CA HIS A 242 13.16 -20.34 -8.82
C HIS A 242 11.86 -20.10 -9.58
N GLU A 243 11.61 -18.85 -9.90
CA GLU A 243 10.49 -18.42 -10.73
C GLU A 243 10.98 -17.42 -11.76
N VAL A 244 10.65 -17.64 -13.01
CA VAL A 244 10.88 -16.71 -14.12
C VAL A 244 9.53 -16.37 -14.73
N ASP A 245 9.19 -15.07 -14.82
CA ASP A 245 7.99 -14.58 -15.49
C ASP A 245 8.38 -13.64 -16.62
N ALA A 246 7.74 -13.81 -17.78
CA ALA A 246 7.84 -12.89 -18.90
C ALA A 246 6.45 -12.55 -19.43
N GLY A 247 6.18 -11.28 -19.65
CA GLY A 247 4.89 -10.79 -20.14
C GLY A 247 5.03 -9.77 -21.27
N LEU A 248 4.06 -9.81 -22.18
CA LEU A 248 3.99 -8.93 -23.34
C LEU A 248 2.57 -8.42 -23.53
N ARG A 249 2.47 -7.16 -23.94
CA ARG A 249 1.27 -6.54 -24.53
C ARG A 249 1.70 -5.79 -25.77
N ASP A 250 0.87 -5.84 -26.81
CA ASP A 250 1.12 -5.10 -28.06
C ASP A 250 -0.18 -4.44 -28.53
N GLN A 251 -0.06 -3.18 -29.00
CA GLN A 251 -1.20 -2.38 -29.47
C GLN A 251 -1.95 -3.00 -30.66
N SER A 252 -1.35 -3.90 -31.41
CA SER A 252 -2.02 -4.59 -32.52
C SER A 252 -3.24 -5.40 -32.07
N LEU A 253 -3.22 -5.86 -30.81
CA LEU A 253 -4.31 -6.61 -30.19
C LEU A 253 -5.29 -5.74 -29.39
N ASP A 254 -4.92 -4.46 -29.14
CA ASP A 254 -5.73 -3.54 -28.37
C ASP A 254 -6.79 -2.84 -29.22
N ALA A 255 -7.87 -2.42 -28.61
CA ALA A 255 -8.82 -1.52 -29.24
C ALA A 255 -8.27 -0.08 -29.25
N ARG A 256 -8.81 0.77 -30.13
CA ARG A 256 -8.50 2.21 -30.16
C ARG A 256 -9.21 2.95 -29.03
N ASN A 257 -8.56 3.93 -28.41
CA ASN A 257 -9.22 4.83 -27.45
C ASN A 257 -10.33 5.62 -28.15
N ALA A 258 -11.46 5.81 -27.51
CA ALA A 258 -12.63 6.44 -28.10
C ALA A 258 -12.37 7.91 -28.54
N LEU A 259 -11.47 8.62 -27.85
CA LEU A 259 -11.13 10.02 -28.15
C LEU A 259 -9.89 10.14 -29.06
N ALA A 260 -9.17 9.06 -29.34
CA ALA A 260 -8.00 9.08 -30.18
C ALA A 260 -8.37 9.00 -31.67
N PRO A 261 -7.71 9.75 -32.57
CA PRO A 261 -7.95 9.67 -34.02
C PRO A 261 -7.50 8.31 -34.57
N GLU A 262 -6.42 7.76 -34.03
CA GLU A 262 -5.81 6.48 -34.43
C GLU A 262 -5.33 5.67 -33.23
N ARG A 263 -4.85 4.46 -33.48
CA ARG A 263 -4.17 3.68 -32.44
C ARG A 263 -2.78 4.23 -32.23
N GLY A 264 -2.53 4.79 -31.07
CA GLY A 264 -1.19 5.17 -30.68
C GLY A 264 -0.33 3.97 -30.28
N GLN A 265 0.96 4.20 -30.10
CA GLN A 265 1.89 3.19 -29.65
C GLN A 265 1.54 2.74 -28.21
N GLY A 266 1.27 1.46 -28.06
CA GLY A 266 0.91 0.86 -26.78
C GLY A 266 1.56 -0.52 -26.65
N GLN A 267 2.67 -0.61 -25.93
CA GLN A 267 3.41 -1.85 -25.74
C GLN A 267 3.85 -1.97 -24.28
N THR A 268 3.77 -3.17 -23.73
CA THR A 268 4.37 -3.50 -22.44
C THR A 268 5.26 -4.72 -22.60
N ARG A 269 6.46 -4.65 -22.08
CA ARG A 269 7.40 -5.75 -21.96
C ARG A 269 7.81 -5.85 -20.52
N ARG A 270 7.64 -7.02 -19.90
CA ARG A 270 8.07 -7.25 -18.53
C ARG A 270 8.81 -8.57 -18.41
N ALA A 271 9.76 -8.61 -17.50
CA ALA A 271 10.47 -9.80 -17.12
C ALA A 271 10.78 -9.75 -15.63
N SER A 272 10.68 -10.88 -14.94
CA SER A 272 11.16 -11.03 -13.58
C SER A 272 11.81 -12.38 -13.37
N TRP A 273 12.78 -12.38 -12.48
CA TRP A 273 13.38 -13.60 -11.95
C TRP A 273 13.48 -13.48 -10.45
N SER A 274 12.96 -14.47 -9.74
CA SER A 274 13.07 -14.57 -8.30
C SER A 274 13.58 -15.95 -7.90
N PHE A 275 14.34 -15.98 -6.82
CA PHE A 275 14.78 -17.22 -6.22
C PHE A 275 14.79 -17.12 -4.71
N SER A 276 14.61 -18.25 -4.05
CA SER A 276 14.76 -18.34 -2.59
C SER A 276 15.26 -19.73 -2.21
N GLY A 277 16.05 -19.80 -1.13
CA GLY A 277 16.56 -21.06 -0.64
C GLY A 277 17.44 -20.94 0.60
N PRO A 278 17.84 -22.07 1.20
CA PRO A 278 18.65 -22.07 2.40
C PRO A 278 20.12 -21.80 2.10
N LEU A 279 20.72 -20.80 2.75
CA LEU A 279 22.18 -20.65 2.86
C LEU A 279 22.72 -21.60 3.93
N ILE A 280 22.03 -21.66 5.07
CA ILE A 280 22.28 -22.63 6.14
C ILE A 280 20.95 -23.31 6.40
N LYS A 281 20.88 -24.61 6.16
CA LYS A 281 19.63 -25.38 6.30
C LYS A 281 19.03 -25.17 7.69
N ASN A 282 17.73 -24.84 7.72
CA ASN A 282 16.94 -24.57 8.91
C ASN A 282 17.42 -23.40 9.79
N LYS A 283 18.31 -22.55 9.30
CA LYS A 283 18.84 -21.42 10.09
C LYS A 283 18.92 -20.11 9.32
N THR A 284 19.37 -20.15 8.06
CA THR A 284 19.55 -18.94 7.26
C THR A 284 19.02 -19.17 5.86
N SER A 285 18.13 -18.30 5.40
CA SER A 285 17.64 -18.29 4.03
C SER A 285 18.01 -17.01 3.30
N LEU A 286 18.13 -17.14 1.98
CA LEU A 286 18.32 -16.05 1.05
C LEU A 286 17.14 -16.03 0.10
N SER A 287 16.58 -14.85 -0.16
CA SER A 287 15.69 -14.60 -1.29
C SER A 287 16.17 -13.39 -2.07
N ALA A 288 16.06 -13.45 -3.38
CA ALA A 288 16.34 -12.30 -4.23
C ALA A 288 15.36 -12.26 -5.42
N ARG A 289 15.16 -11.05 -5.93
CA ARG A 289 14.32 -10.79 -7.10
C ARG A 289 14.94 -9.68 -7.94
N VAL A 290 14.80 -9.85 -9.25
CA VAL A 290 15.05 -8.82 -10.24
C VAL A 290 13.79 -8.69 -11.10
N PHE A 291 13.33 -7.47 -11.34
CA PHE A 291 12.19 -7.16 -12.17
C PHE A 291 12.54 -6.01 -13.11
N ALA A 292 12.14 -6.12 -14.37
CA ALA A 292 12.25 -5.06 -15.34
C ALA A 292 10.97 -4.95 -16.16
N ASN A 293 10.49 -3.72 -16.38
CA ASN A 293 9.46 -3.47 -17.36
C ASN A 293 9.76 -2.24 -18.22
N SER A 294 9.20 -2.24 -19.43
CA SER A 294 9.14 -1.07 -20.32
C SER A 294 7.70 -0.97 -20.82
N VAL A 295 7.11 0.19 -20.64
CA VAL A 295 5.71 0.47 -20.96
C VAL A 295 5.62 1.68 -21.88
N PHE A 296 5.09 1.48 -23.07
CA PHE A 296 4.68 2.54 -23.99
C PHE A 296 3.16 2.68 -23.90
N GLU A 297 2.69 3.89 -23.61
CA GLU A 297 1.26 4.20 -23.53
C GLU A 297 0.91 5.38 -24.43
N ALA A 298 -0.07 5.17 -25.28
CA ALA A 298 -0.68 6.25 -26.06
C ALA A 298 -1.44 7.21 -25.13
N GLN A 299 -1.08 8.48 -25.18
CA GLN A 299 -1.79 9.58 -24.54
C GLN A 299 -2.57 10.33 -25.61
N THR A 300 -3.87 10.52 -25.39
CA THR A 300 -4.74 11.24 -26.32
C THR A 300 -4.75 12.72 -25.94
N ILE A 301 -4.52 13.59 -26.91
CA ILE A 301 -4.73 15.03 -26.82
C ILE A 301 -6.11 15.33 -27.40
N VAL A 302 -6.89 16.13 -26.69
CA VAL A 302 -8.18 16.66 -27.13
C VAL A 302 -8.15 18.16 -26.85
N ALA A 303 -7.90 18.95 -27.84
CA ALA A 303 -7.65 20.37 -27.65
C ALA A 303 -8.37 21.20 -28.74
N THR A 304 -8.57 22.48 -28.46
CA THR A 304 -9.13 23.47 -29.42
C THR A 304 -8.26 24.72 -29.42
N ASP A 305 -7.72 25.06 -30.58
CA ASP A 305 -7.01 26.30 -30.82
C ASP A 305 -7.73 27.17 -31.87
N ALA A 306 -7.08 28.21 -32.36
CA ALA A 306 -7.60 29.09 -33.39
C ALA A 306 -8.00 28.38 -34.71
N SER A 307 -7.40 27.22 -35.00
CA SER A 307 -7.73 26.40 -36.18
C SER A 307 -8.94 25.46 -35.96
N GLY A 308 -9.40 25.34 -34.75
CA GLY A 308 -10.53 24.49 -34.32
C GLY A 308 -10.12 23.34 -33.41
N THR A 309 -11.07 22.43 -33.18
CA THR A 309 -10.82 21.25 -32.33
C THR A 309 -10.03 20.18 -33.08
N PHE A 310 -8.98 19.69 -32.45
CA PHE A 310 -8.16 18.63 -33.00
C PHE A 310 -7.91 17.53 -31.94
N HIS A 311 -7.61 16.33 -32.43
CA HIS A 311 -7.25 15.17 -31.66
C HIS A 311 -5.89 14.66 -32.12
N ASP A 312 -5.01 14.32 -31.17
CA ASP A 312 -3.69 13.77 -31.46
C ASP A 312 -3.34 12.68 -30.47
N VAL A 313 -2.28 11.92 -30.75
CA VAL A 313 -1.79 10.84 -29.90
C VAL A 313 -0.29 10.89 -29.76
N VAL A 314 0.17 11.00 -28.53
CA VAL A 314 1.60 10.99 -28.19
C VAL A 314 1.94 9.74 -27.38
N SER A 315 3.06 9.09 -27.71
CA SER A 315 3.56 7.97 -26.94
C SER A 315 4.32 8.44 -25.71
N ARG A 316 3.92 7.94 -24.54
CA ARG A 316 4.62 8.12 -23.27
C ARG A 316 5.35 6.83 -22.93
N GLU A 317 6.65 6.92 -22.68
CA GLU A 317 7.45 5.79 -22.24
C GLU A 317 7.68 5.83 -20.74
N ARG A 318 7.61 4.64 -20.11
CA ARG A 318 8.01 4.42 -18.71
C ARG A 318 8.82 3.14 -18.60
N GLY A 319 9.97 3.26 -17.95
CA GLY A 319 10.82 2.14 -17.59
C GLY A 319 10.86 1.94 -16.09
N ARG A 320 10.95 0.69 -15.64
CA ARG A 320 11.18 0.37 -14.24
C ARG A 320 12.11 -0.82 -14.11
N PHE A 321 13.07 -0.68 -13.20
CA PHE A 321 13.96 -1.74 -12.80
C PHE A 321 13.98 -1.83 -11.28
N ASP A 322 13.64 -3.02 -10.74
CA ASP A 322 13.70 -3.32 -9.32
C ASP A 322 14.67 -4.48 -9.07
N ALA A 323 15.44 -4.37 -7.98
CA ALA A 323 16.26 -5.45 -7.46
C ALA A 323 16.13 -5.45 -5.94
N ASP A 324 15.79 -6.59 -5.37
CA ASP A 324 15.71 -6.82 -3.94
C ASP A 324 16.46 -8.07 -3.51
N VAL A 325 17.07 -8.01 -2.35
CA VAL A 325 17.76 -9.13 -1.71
C VAL A 325 17.38 -9.12 -0.23
N ARG A 326 16.99 -10.28 0.30
CA ARG A 326 16.61 -10.46 1.68
C ARG A 326 17.29 -11.69 2.26
N VAL A 327 17.88 -11.52 3.43
CA VAL A 327 18.43 -12.59 4.26
C VAL A 327 17.61 -12.70 5.53
N GLU A 328 17.17 -13.90 5.86
CA GLU A 328 16.51 -14.22 7.11
C GLU A 328 17.37 -15.20 7.91
N HIS A 329 17.56 -14.91 9.19
CA HIS A 329 18.40 -15.69 10.07
C HIS A 329 17.69 -15.96 11.40
N ALA A 330 17.54 -17.24 11.77
CA ALA A 330 17.08 -17.62 13.09
C ALA A 330 18.19 -17.34 14.11
N LEU A 331 18.04 -16.24 14.89
CA LEU A 331 18.96 -15.89 15.97
C LEU A 331 18.90 -16.93 17.10
N THR A 332 17.67 -17.29 17.47
CA THR A 332 17.34 -18.33 18.45
C THR A 332 16.25 -19.24 17.88
N GLY A 333 15.75 -20.17 18.66
CA GLY A 333 14.57 -20.98 18.30
C GLY A 333 13.28 -20.15 18.18
N THR A 334 13.26 -18.93 18.72
CA THR A 334 12.03 -18.10 18.82
C THR A 334 12.21 -16.70 18.23
N GLN A 335 13.39 -16.33 17.74
CA GLN A 335 13.69 -15.00 17.21
C GLN A 335 14.29 -15.08 15.82
N THR A 336 13.77 -14.27 14.91
CA THR A 336 14.21 -14.16 13.52
C THR A 336 14.66 -12.74 13.22
N LEU A 337 15.88 -12.64 12.69
CA LEU A 337 16.43 -11.41 12.12
C LEU A 337 16.22 -11.43 10.60
N ARG A 338 15.70 -10.33 10.06
CA ARG A 338 15.61 -10.08 8.61
C ARG A 338 16.45 -8.87 8.27
N VAL A 339 17.19 -8.99 7.19
CA VAL A 339 17.95 -7.89 6.59
C VAL A 339 17.58 -7.86 5.11
N GLU A 340 17.11 -6.71 4.64
CA GLU A 340 16.65 -6.52 3.26
C GLU A 340 17.29 -5.28 2.64
N TYR A 341 17.71 -5.38 1.41
CA TYR A 341 18.10 -4.26 0.57
C TYR A 341 17.27 -4.26 -0.70
N GLN A 342 16.71 -3.11 -1.02
CA GLN A 342 15.88 -2.89 -2.21
C GLN A 342 16.41 -1.68 -2.99
N ARG A 343 16.46 -1.80 -4.31
CA ARG A 343 16.75 -0.71 -5.22
C ARG A 343 15.72 -0.68 -6.33
N ARG A 344 15.13 0.51 -6.56
CA ARG A 344 14.21 0.79 -7.64
C ARG A 344 14.76 1.93 -8.49
N ASN A 345 14.71 1.76 -9.80
CA ASN A 345 14.94 2.83 -10.77
C ASN A 345 13.68 2.97 -11.62
N ASP A 346 13.07 4.14 -11.62
CA ASP A 346 11.94 4.50 -12.50
C ASP A 346 12.43 5.56 -13.47
N THR A 347 12.08 5.43 -14.76
CA THR A 347 12.33 6.41 -15.81
C THR A 347 11.02 6.74 -16.52
N GLY A 348 10.87 7.96 -16.98
CA GLY A 348 9.70 8.36 -17.75
C GLY A 348 10.02 9.45 -18.75
N ASP A 349 9.57 9.27 -19.98
CA ASP A 349 9.69 10.24 -21.07
C ASP A 349 8.31 10.63 -21.58
N ASN A 350 8.22 11.85 -22.14
CA ASN A 350 6.98 12.45 -22.63
C ASN A 350 5.88 12.50 -21.55
N LEU A 351 6.29 12.71 -20.27
CA LEU A 351 5.34 12.94 -19.19
C LEU A 351 4.72 14.33 -19.34
N GLY A 352 3.48 14.50 -18.83
CA GLY A 352 2.78 15.80 -18.84
C GLY A 352 2.12 16.15 -20.17
N VAL A 353 2.04 15.22 -21.11
CA VAL A 353 1.33 15.39 -22.39
C VAL A 353 0.02 14.60 -22.36
N GLY A 354 -1.00 15.12 -23.01
CA GLY A 354 -2.33 14.51 -23.11
C GLY A 354 -3.45 15.41 -22.60
N ASP A 355 -4.68 15.08 -22.89
CA ASP A 355 -5.85 15.95 -22.70
C ASP A 355 -5.68 17.30 -23.40
N PHE A 356 -5.51 18.39 -22.64
CA PHE A 356 -5.25 19.73 -23.15
C PHE A 356 -3.76 20.06 -23.33
N ASP A 357 -2.85 19.26 -22.72
CA ASP A 357 -1.42 19.54 -22.75
C ASP A 357 -0.80 19.05 -24.05
N LEU A 358 -0.26 20.01 -24.85
CA LEU A 358 0.35 19.78 -26.15
C LEU A 358 1.74 19.13 -26.02
N PRO A 359 2.33 18.59 -27.11
CA PRO A 359 3.59 17.84 -27.05
C PRO A 359 4.78 18.60 -26.45
N GLU A 360 4.87 19.92 -26.62
CA GLU A 360 5.91 20.75 -26.02
C GLU A 360 5.86 20.84 -24.48
N ARG A 361 4.76 20.41 -23.87
CA ARG A 361 4.59 20.26 -22.42
C ARG A 361 5.33 19.06 -21.85
N ALA A 362 5.93 18.26 -22.70
CA ALA A 362 6.63 17.06 -22.29
C ALA A 362 7.81 17.34 -21.35
N TYR A 363 7.99 16.44 -20.37
CA TYR A 363 9.17 16.38 -19.52
C TYR A 363 9.60 14.93 -19.28
N ALA A 364 10.86 14.76 -18.92
CA ALA A 364 11.42 13.49 -18.46
C ALA A 364 11.56 13.48 -16.93
N ASP A 365 11.47 12.29 -16.33
CA ASP A 365 11.64 12.07 -14.90
C ASP A 365 12.45 10.80 -14.66
N ASP A 366 13.51 10.91 -13.85
CA ASP A 366 14.36 9.82 -13.42
C ASP A 366 14.35 9.73 -11.89
N ARG A 367 13.96 8.58 -11.34
CA ARG A 367 13.92 8.35 -9.90
C ARG A 367 14.71 7.11 -9.51
N VAL A 368 15.53 7.23 -8.48
CA VAL A 368 16.26 6.12 -7.87
C VAL A 368 15.93 6.08 -6.39
N ARG A 369 15.28 5.01 -5.95
CA ARG A 369 15.01 4.75 -4.54
C ARG A 369 15.83 3.56 -4.06
N ARG A 370 16.49 3.72 -2.91
CA ARG A 370 17.25 2.68 -2.21
C ARG A 370 16.70 2.57 -0.81
N VAL A 371 16.41 1.33 -0.39
CA VAL A 371 15.85 1.06 0.93
C VAL A 371 16.68 -0.06 1.57
N PHE A 372 17.05 0.16 2.81
CA PHE A 372 17.69 -0.86 3.66
C PHE A 372 16.81 -1.06 4.89
N ARG A 373 16.45 -2.31 5.15
CA ARG A 373 15.55 -2.70 6.24
C ARG A 373 16.22 -3.73 7.14
N VAL A 374 16.04 -3.56 8.42
CA VAL A 374 16.35 -4.56 9.44
C VAL A 374 15.13 -4.75 10.31
N SER A 375 14.72 -5.98 10.51
CA SER A 375 13.69 -6.30 11.51
C SER A 375 14.09 -7.52 12.32
N GLU A 376 13.78 -7.47 13.61
CA GLU A 376 13.84 -8.59 14.52
C GLU A 376 12.42 -8.86 15.02
N THR A 377 12.00 -10.12 14.92
CA THR A 377 10.68 -10.54 15.37
C THR A 377 10.79 -11.83 16.14
N GLY A 378 10.11 -11.91 17.27
CA GLY A 378 10.07 -13.16 18.02
C GLY A 378 9.78 -12.98 19.50
N THR A 379 9.82 -14.09 20.23
CA THR A 379 9.51 -14.11 21.64
C THR A 379 10.77 -13.93 22.48
N VAL A 380 10.70 -12.97 23.40
CA VAL A 380 11.71 -12.74 24.43
C VAL A 380 11.25 -13.43 25.71
N GLY A 381 11.97 -14.46 26.15
CA GLY A 381 11.51 -15.34 27.21
C GLY A 381 10.29 -16.16 26.77
N THR A 382 9.26 -16.31 27.63
CA THR A 382 8.09 -17.15 27.39
C THR A 382 6.77 -16.36 27.20
N LYS A 383 6.77 -15.05 27.46
CA LYS A 383 5.53 -14.26 27.57
C LYS A 383 5.53 -12.96 26.79
N VAL A 384 6.68 -12.50 26.27
CA VAL A 384 6.78 -11.21 25.59
C VAL A 384 7.11 -11.46 24.12
N PHE A 385 6.23 -11.05 23.24
CA PHE A 385 6.53 -11.00 21.82
C PHE A 385 7.08 -9.59 21.49
N ASN A 386 8.21 -9.55 20.77
CA ASN A 386 8.87 -8.33 20.32
C ASN A 386 8.86 -8.24 18.80
N GLU A 387 8.60 -7.05 18.28
CA GLU A 387 8.81 -6.69 16.88
C GLU A 387 9.58 -5.36 16.83
N PHE A 388 10.83 -5.43 16.39
CA PHE A 388 11.68 -4.26 16.19
C PHE A 388 11.96 -4.06 14.70
N ARG A 389 11.86 -2.82 14.21
CA ARG A 389 12.04 -2.46 12.81
C ARG A 389 12.88 -1.20 12.67
N VAL A 390 13.76 -1.22 11.66
CA VAL A 390 14.50 -0.05 11.20
C VAL A 390 14.47 -0.01 9.68
N GLU A 391 14.10 1.13 9.11
CA GLU A 391 14.20 1.40 7.67
C GLU A 391 15.08 2.63 7.43
N LEU A 392 15.99 2.53 6.49
CA LEU A 392 16.76 3.63 5.93
C LEU A 392 16.42 3.76 4.46
N SER A 393 15.93 4.91 4.05
CA SER A 393 15.61 5.18 2.64
C SER A 393 16.40 6.37 2.09
N ASP A 394 16.77 6.30 0.80
CA ASP A 394 17.40 7.37 0.02
C ASP A 394 16.71 7.43 -1.35
N ASP A 395 15.92 8.46 -1.57
CA ASP A 395 15.08 8.67 -2.74
C ASP A 395 15.55 9.90 -3.49
N ILE A 396 16.00 9.71 -4.73
CA ILE A 396 16.54 10.76 -5.60
C ILE A 396 15.65 10.82 -6.83
N GLN A 397 15.11 11.99 -7.11
CA GLN A 397 14.29 12.26 -8.30
C GLN A 397 14.88 13.45 -9.04
N ASN A 398 15.02 13.34 -10.37
CA ASN A 398 15.43 14.41 -11.27
C ASN A 398 14.38 14.58 -12.37
N THR A 399 13.91 15.79 -12.54
CA THR A 399 12.91 16.14 -13.56
C THR A 399 13.48 17.16 -14.53
N GLN A 400 13.23 16.99 -15.84
CA GLN A 400 13.71 17.88 -16.88
C GLN A 400 12.62 18.11 -17.93
N SER A 401 12.21 19.37 -18.13
CA SER A 401 11.34 19.77 -19.23
C SER A 401 12.06 19.69 -20.57
N LEU A 402 11.37 19.24 -21.61
CA LEU A 402 11.90 19.23 -22.98
C LEU A 402 11.96 20.64 -23.60
N SER A 403 11.08 21.55 -23.19
CA SER A 403 11.05 22.94 -23.60
C SER A 403 11.11 23.88 -22.40
N ASN A 404 11.85 24.98 -22.53
CA ASN A 404 11.91 26.06 -21.54
C ASN A 404 11.08 27.29 -21.94
N ALA A 405 10.22 27.15 -22.94
CA ALA A 405 9.34 28.23 -23.40
C ALA A 405 8.35 28.62 -22.27
N ARG A 406 7.85 29.84 -22.29
CA ARG A 406 6.73 30.28 -21.45
C ARG A 406 5.52 29.38 -21.69
N THR A 407 4.78 29.13 -20.65
CA THR A 407 3.52 28.38 -20.74
C THR A 407 2.40 29.31 -21.19
N ILE A 408 1.57 28.84 -22.10
CA ILE A 408 0.30 29.44 -22.49
C ILE A 408 -0.80 28.47 -22.06
N ASP A 409 -1.63 28.85 -21.08
CA ASP A 409 -2.76 28.09 -20.57
C ASP A 409 -4.06 28.78 -20.99
N VAL A 410 -4.73 28.22 -21.98
CA VAL A 410 -6.08 28.61 -22.35
C VAL A 410 -7.04 27.65 -21.66
N GLN A 411 -7.76 28.16 -20.67
CA GLN A 411 -8.48 27.36 -19.68
C GLN A 411 -9.33 26.25 -20.30
N ASN A 412 -8.91 24.98 -20.06
CA ASN A 412 -9.59 23.80 -20.57
C ASN A 412 -9.87 23.80 -22.08
N ALA A 413 -9.03 24.49 -22.86
CA ALA A 413 -9.01 24.45 -24.33
C ALA A 413 -7.70 23.83 -24.81
N PHE A 414 -6.56 24.41 -24.43
CA PHE A 414 -5.23 23.84 -24.67
C PHE A 414 -4.18 24.46 -23.73
N THR A 415 -3.09 23.72 -23.50
CA THR A 415 -1.89 24.23 -22.83
C THR A 415 -0.68 23.98 -23.71
N ALA A 416 -0.01 25.07 -24.07
CA ALA A 416 1.16 25.09 -24.93
C ALA A 416 2.42 25.57 -24.19
N GLY A 417 3.59 25.48 -24.85
CA GLY A 417 4.87 25.90 -24.31
C GLY A 417 5.49 24.88 -23.38
N GLY A 418 6.54 25.26 -22.63
CA GLY A 418 7.31 24.33 -21.80
C GLY A 418 6.55 23.90 -20.53
N ALA A 419 6.83 22.69 -20.04
CA ALA A 419 6.31 22.23 -18.75
C ALA A 419 6.87 23.00 -17.56
N GLN A 420 8.01 23.64 -17.74
CA GLN A 420 8.71 24.44 -16.72
C GLN A 420 8.92 23.68 -15.39
N ARG A 421 9.31 22.41 -15.50
CA ARG A 421 9.65 21.54 -14.37
C ARG A 421 11.11 21.12 -14.53
N GLN A 422 11.97 21.62 -13.68
CA GLN A 422 13.39 21.28 -13.69
C GLN A 422 13.92 21.12 -12.28
N GLY A 423 14.95 20.27 -12.14
CA GLY A 423 15.72 20.14 -10.92
C GLY A 423 15.52 18.82 -10.20
N GLY A 424 16.21 18.68 -9.09
CA GLY A 424 16.28 17.46 -8.32
C GLY A 424 15.67 17.59 -6.93
N VAL A 425 15.26 16.44 -6.40
CA VAL A 425 14.88 16.27 -4.99
C VAL A 425 15.58 15.04 -4.46
N ARG A 426 16.12 15.14 -3.26
CA ARG A 426 16.65 14.00 -2.52
C ARG A 426 16.04 13.96 -1.13
N ASN A 427 15.35 12.87 -0.82
CA ASN A 427 14.81 12.58 0.50
C ASN A 427 15.58 11.44 1.14
N ARG A 428 16.04 11.63 2.36
CA ARG A 428 16.63 10.59 3.21
C ARG A 428 15.80 10.45 4.45
N GLU A 429 15.44 9.22 4.78
CA GLU A 429 14.56 8.94 5.91
C GLU A 429 15.12 7.80 6.74
N LEU A 430 14.99 7.92 8.06
CA LEU A 430 15.23 6.89 9.04
C LEU A 430 13.93 6.67 9.80
N GLU A 431 13.35 5.49 9.68
CA GLU A 431 12.23 5.03 10.51
C GLU A 431 12.75 4.01 11.53
N VAL A 432 12.32 4.14 12.77
CA VAL A 432 12.54 3.18 13.86
C VAL A 432 11.22 2.91 14.55
N ALA A 433 10.84 1.66 14.65
CA ALA A 433 9.63 1.24 15.34
C ALA A 433 9.88 0.01 16.22
N ASN A 434 9.18 -0.04 17.35
CA ASN A 434 9.15 -1.22 18.21
C ASN A 434 7.76 -1.44 18.78
N SER A 435 7.35 -2.70 18.83
CA SER A 435 6.10 -3.15 19.44
C SER A 435 6.38 -4.33 20.36
N LEU A 436 5.88 -4.24 21.56
CA LEU A 436 5.91 -5.31 22.58
C LEU A 436 4.48 -5.76 22.86
N GLU A 437 4.26 -7.06 22.76
CA GLU A 437 2.99 -7.67 23.13
C GLU A 437 3.24 -8.71 24.23
N PHE A 438 2.43 -8.66 25.28
CA PHE A 438 2.52 -9.61 26.37
C PHE A 438 1.14 -10.03 26.88
N ALA A 439 0.98 -11.31 27.14
CA ALA A 439 -0.18 -11.86 27.80
C ALA A 439 -0.05 -11.63 29.31
N ALA A 440 -0.78 -10.65 29.85
CA ALA A 440 -0.82 -10.37 31.28
C ALA A 440 -1.58 -11.47 32.03
N SER A 441 -2.57 -12.11 31.39
CA SER A 441 -3.27 -13.33 31.81
C SER A 441 -3.88 -14.01 30.58
N ASP A 442 -4.53 -15.15 30.76
CA ASP A 442 -5.24 -15.88 29.67
C ASP A 442 -6.36 -15.04 29.02
N HIS A 443 -6.82 -13.99 29.68
CA HIS A 443 -7.90 -13.10 29.22
C HIS A 443 -7.45 -11.67 28.96
N HIS A 444 -6.16 -11.37 29.13
CA HIS A 444 -5.61 -10.03 28.97
C HIS A 444 -4.37 -10.05 28.08
N ARG A 445 -4.41 -9.31 27.01
CA ARG A 445 -3.30 -9.06 26.11
C ARG A 445 -3.01 -7.57 26.06
N ILE A 446 -1.82 -7.18 26.42
CA ILE A 446 -1.38 -5.77 26.41
C ILE A 446 -0.34 -5.60 25.33
N ARG A 447 -0.52 -4.57 24.49
CA ARG A 447 0.41 -4.17 23.45
C ARG A 447 0.83 -2.73 23.69
N VAL A 448 2.14 -2.48 23.62
CA VAL A 448 2.70 -1.14 23.70
C VAL A 448 3.74 -0.96 22.58
N GLY A 449 3.88 0.24 22.07
CA GLY A 449 4.87 0.45 21.04
C GLY A 449 5.13 1.93 20.76
N PHE A 450 6.11 2.13 19.89
CA PHE A 450 6.43 3.45 19.36
C PHE A 450 6.88 3.35 17.90
N GLU A 451 6.80 4.46 17.20
CA GLU A 451 7.27 4.66 15.83
C GLU A 451 7.83 6.08 15.71
N GLY A 452 9.02 6.22 15.18
CA GLY A 452 9.67 7.50 14.96
C GLY A 452 10.27 7.59 13.56
N GLU A 453 10.10 8.73 12.90
CA GLU A 453 10.65 9.02 11.58
C GLU A 453 11.47 10.32 11.64
N LEU A 454 12.67 10.25 11.07
CA LEU A 454 13.56 11.39 10.86
C LEU A 454 13.80 11.52 9.36
N GLY A 455 13.42 12.67 8.79
CA GLY A 455 13.59 12.96 7.37
C GLY A 455 14.48 14.17 7.14
N ARG A 456 15.31 14.10 6.08
CA ARG A 456 16.05 15.24 5.54
C ARG A 456 15.79 15.33 4.06
N SER A 457 15.29 16.49 3.62
CA SER A 457 14.99 16.79 2.21
C SER A 457 15.93 17.88 1.69
N THR A 458 16.45 17.64 0.48
CA THR A 458 17.20 18.63 -0.29
C THR A 458 16.55 18.77 -1.65
N SER A 459 16.18 19.96 -2.06
CA SER A 459 15.40 20.23 -3.27
C SER A 459 15.97 21.41 -4.04
N ASP A 460 16.05 21.29 -5.37
CA ASP A 460 16.38 22.38 -6.30
C ASP A 460 15.31 22.42 -7.42
N ARG A 461 14.05 22.44 -7.03
CA ARG A 461 12.91 22.46 -7.98
C ARG A 461 12.71 23.86 -8.55
N ARG A 462 12.83 23.97 -9.86
CA ARG A 462 12.60 25.20 -10.65
C ARG A 462 11.31 25.04 -11.40
N ASN A 463 10.23 25.53 -10.84
CA ASN A 463 8.91 25.48 -11.45
C ASN A 463 8.48 26.88 -11.83
N ASN A 464 7.88 27.02 -13.02
CA ASN A 464 7.29 28.28 -13.51
C ASN A 464 8.24 29.49 -13.54
N THR A 465 9.52 29.25 -13.84
CA THR A 465 10.55 30.31 -13.85
C THR A 465 10.49 31.19 -15.11
N ALA A 466 10.01 30.64 -16.24
CA ALA A 466 9.75 31.43 -17.47
C ALA A 466 8.38 32.12 -17.44
N GLY A 467 7.47 31.67 -16.55
CA GLY A 467 6.13 32.22 -16.38
C GLY A 467 5.06 31.56 -17.22
N THR A 468 3.83 31.74 -16.79
CA THR A 468 2.61 31.20 -17.40
C THR A 468 1.64 32.33 -17.69
N PHE A 469 1.18 32.46 -18.93
CA PHE A 469 0.02 33.24 -19.33
C PHE A 469 -1.25 32.38 -19.19
N THR A 470 -2.28 32.91 -18.57
CA THR A 470 -3.61 32.28 -18.50
C THR A 470 -4.62 33.09 -19.25
N PHE A 471 -5.36 32.46 -20.17
CA PHE A 471 -6.45 33.05 -20.94
C PHE A 471 -7.78 32.41 -20.56
N ALA A 472 -8.84 33.20 -20.56
CA ALA A 472 -10.18 32.70 -20.21
C ALA A 472 -10.77 31.82 -21.32
N SER A 473 -10.50 32.18 -22.60
CA SER A 473 -11.05 31.52 -23.79
C SER A 473 -10.05 31.50 -24.92
N VAL A 474 -10.39 30.77 -26.01
CA VAL A 474 -9.61 30.78 -27.28
C VAL A 474 -9.69 32.15 -27.94
N GLU A 475 -10.83 32.79 -27.87
CA GLU A 475 -11.05 34.14 -28.42
C GLU A 475 -10.17 35.18 -27.73
N ASP A 476 -10.03 35.10 -26.40
CA ASP A 476 -9.15 35.97 -25.63
C ASP A 476 -7.66 35.75 -26.01
N TYR A 477 -7.30 34.48 -26.26
CA TYR A 477 -5.97 34.14 -26.72
C TYR A 477 -5.68 34.72 -28.11
N GLU A 478 -6.60 34.62 -29.08
CA GLU A 478 -6.49 35.21 -30.40
C GLU A 478 -6.41 36.76 -30.37
N ALA A 479 -7.16 37.33 -29.43
CA ALA A 479 -7.14 38.78 -29.21
C ALA A 479 -5.90 39.26 -28.47
N GLY A 480 -5.11 38.33 -27.87
CA GLY A 480 -3.94 38.67 -27.06
C GLY A 480 -4.29 39.30 -25.72
N HIS A 481 -5.41 38.90 -25.10
CA HIS A 481 -5.92 39.43 -23.85
C HIS A 481 -5.84 38.39 -22.73
N PRO A 482 -4.66 38.13 -22.13
CA PRO A 482 -4.55 37.18 -21.01
C PRO A 482 -5.17 37.76 -19.75
N LEU A 483 -5.77 36.86 -18.91
CA LEU A 483 -6.28 37.19 -17.59
C LEU A 483 -5.15 37.55 -16.62
N GLN A 484 -4.08 36.76 -16.67
CA GLN A 484 -2.92 36.93 -15.82
C GLN A 484 -1.66 36.30 -16.39
N PHE A 485 -0.53 36.81 -15.89
CA PHE A 485 0.78 36.18 -16.03
C PHE A 485 1.34 35.91 -14.65
N VAL A 486 1.80 34.66 -14.38
CA VAL A 486 2.38 34.26 -13.10
C VAL A 486 3.79 33.74 -13.36
N GLN A 487 4.77 34.29 -12.64
CA GLN A 487 6.17 33.88 -12.75
C GLN A 487 6.77 33.68 -11.34
N ARG A 488 7.49 32.58 -11.15
CA ARG A 488 8.21 32.30 -9.89
C ARG A 488 9.64 32.81 -9.98
N THR A 489 10.06 33.55 -8.98
CA THR A 489 11.39 34.13 -8.87
C THR A 489 12.03 33.81 -7.53
N GLY A 490 13.37 33.91 -7.43
CA GLY A 490 14.14 33.66 -6.21
C GLY A 490 14.97 32.38 -6.25
N ASP A 491 15.56 32.02 -5.09
CA ASP A 491 16.44 30.84 -4.97
C ASP A 491 15.62 29.54 -4.85
N PRO A 492 15.74 28.61 -5.80
CA PRO A 492 15.00 27.32 -5.76
C PRO A 492 15.57 26.32 -4.75
N ARG A 493 16.79 26.53 -4.23
CA ARG A 493 17.44 25.58 -3.33
C ARG A 493 16.80 25.63 -1.96
N LEU A 494 16.41 24.47 -1.45
CA LEU A 494 15.83 24.32 -0.13
C LEU A 494 16.37 23.04 0.52
N GLU A 495 16.74 23.18 1.78
CA GLU A 495 17.09 22.07 2.63
C GLU A 495 16.35 22.19 3.95
N TYR A 496 15.71 21.10 4.39
CA TYR A 496 15.01 21.04 5.68
C TYR A 496 15.03 19.63 6.24
N SER A 497 14.82 19.55 7.56
CA SER A 497 14.66 18.29 8.30
C SER A 497 13.28 18.24 8.94
N ARG A 498 12.76 17.04 9.09
CA ARG A 498 11.49 16.77 9.77
C ARG A 498 11.65 15.60 10.73
N TYR A 499 10.79 15.57 11.73
CA TYR A 499 10.66 14.43 12.61
C TYR A 499 9.21 14.24 13.03
N GLU A 500 8.82 12.97 13.10
CA GLU A 500 7.51 12.50 13.47
C GLU A 500 7.70 11.41 14.52
N PHE A 501 6.84 11.38 15.51
CA PHE A 501 6.92 10.37 16.57
C PHE A 501 5.53 10.01 17.06
N SER A 502 5.33 8.73 17.30
CA SER A 502 4.11 8.22 17.90
C SER A 502 4.43 7.18 18.96
N TRP A 503 3.60 7.11 19.97
CA TRP A 503 3.57 5.97 20.89
C TRP A 503 2.14 5.54 21.10
N TRP A 504 1.96 4.25 21.46
CA TRP A 504 0.63 3.68 21.72
C TRP A 504 0.66 2.63 22.81
N ALA A 505 -0.51 2.45 23.43
CA ALA A 505 -0.78 1.35 24.33
C ALA A 505 -2.20 0.84 24.09
N GLN A 506 -2.40 -0.48 24.14
CA GLN A 506 -3.66 -1.14 23.93
C GLN A 506 -3.82 -2.30 24.91
N ASP A 507 -5.00 -2.44 25.49
CA ASP A 507 -5.41 -3.58 26.31
C ASP A 507 -6.58 -4.29 25.62
N GLU A 508 -6.44 -5.58 25.40
CA GLU A 508 -7.45 -6.45 24.84
C GLU A 508 -7.90 -7.45 25.87
N ARG A 509 -9.23 -7.52 26.06
CA ARG A 509 -9.85 -8.38 27.09
C ARG A 509 -10.86 -9.31 26.49
N HIS A 510 -10.73 -10.58 26.84
CA HIS A 510 -11.75 -11.58 26.60
C HIS A 510 -12.68 -11.65 27.81
N LEU A 511 -13.94 -11.28 27.61
CA LEU A 511 -14.99 -11.34 28.61
C LEU A 511 -15.86 -12.57 28.33
N GLY A 512 -15.46 -13.68 28.91
CA GLY A 512 -16.01 -14.99 28.57
C GLY A 512 -15.58 -15.44 27.18
N ASP A 513 -16.36 -16.39 26.63
CA ASP A 513 -16.03 -17.00 25.33
C ASP A 513 -16.56 -16.21 24.13
N ASP A 514 -17.46 -15.28 24.34
CA ASP A 514 -18.25 -14.66 23.25
C ASP A 514 -17.97 -13.18 23.02
N LEU A 515 -17.29 -12.49 23.92
CA LEU A 515 -17.07 -11.06 23.84
C LEU A 515 -15.60 -10.69 24.03
N GLN A 516 -15.07 -9.99 23.05
CA GLN A 516 -13.75 -9.34 23.12
C GLN A 516 -13.92 -7.83 23.09
N ILE A 517 -13.13 -7.14 23.90
CA ILE A 517 -13.10 -5.68 23.96
C ILE A 517 -11.64 -5.23 23.86
N GLY A 518 -11.38 -4.25 22.99
CA GLY A 518 -10.11 -3.55 22.87
C GLY A 518 -10.23 -2.09 23.29
N ILE A 519 -9.32 -1.61 24.11
CA ILE A 519 -9.19 -0.20 24.49
C ILE A 519 -7.76 0.23 24.24
N GLY A 520 -7.58 1.30 23.49
CA GLY A 520 -6.28 1.77 23.10
C GLY A 520 -6.14 3.30 23.19
N LEU A 521 -4.92 3.75 23.33
CA LEU A 521 -4.55 5.15 23.28
C LEU A 521 -3.30 5.28 22.40
N ARG A 522 -3.35 6.21 21.46
CA ARG A 522 -2.19 6.65 20.67
C ARG A 522 -1.94 8.14 20.91
N HIS A 523 -0.69 8.54 20.85
CA HIS A 523 -0.30 9.93 20.82
C HIS A 523 0.64 10.19 19.65
N ASP A 524 0.35 11.22 18.88
CA ASP A 524 1.10 11.62 17.69
C ASP A 524 1.73 13.00 17.87
N PHE A 525 2.94 13.13 17.38
CA PHE A 525 3.75 14.31 17.53
C PHE A 525 4.58 14.58 16.27
N GLN A 526 4.58 15.82 15.79
CA GLN A 526 5.29 16.24 14.59
C GLN A 526 6.06 17.55 14.85
N GLY A 527 7.32 17.60 14.40
CA GLY A 527 8.25 18.64 14.83
C GLY A 527 8.01 20.04 14.31
N PHE A 528 7.25 20.20 13.25
CA PHE A 528 6.94 21.51 12.66
C PHE A 528 5.52 21.99 12.96
N LEU A 529 4.81 21.33 13.85
CA LEU A 529 3.57 21.81 14.45
C LEU A 529 3.77 22.03 15.94
N ASP A 530 3.26 23.14 16.45
CA ASP A 530 3.27 23.43 17.90
C ASP A 530 2.16 22.70 18.66
N ASP A 531 1.35 21.92 17.96
CA ASP A 531 0.28 21.10 18.52
C ASP A 531 0.85 19.84 19.19
N ARG A 532 0.73 19.77 20.53
CA ARG A 532 1.32 18.70 21.35
C ARG A 532 0.30 17.75 21.97
N ALA A 533 -1.00 18.03 21.87
CA ALA A 533 -2.05 17.32 22.59
C ALA A 533 -2.82 16.34 21.70
N ASN A 534 -2.14 15.67 20.78
CA ASN A 534 -2.76 14.82 19.77
C ASN A 534 -3.02 13.38 20.27
N PHE A 535 -3.84 13.27 21.31
CA PHE A 535 -4.26 11.97 21.85
C PHE A 535 -5.41 11.38 21.04
N ALA A 536 -5.28 10.10 20.70
CA ALA A 536 -6.21 9.35 19.87
C ALA A 536 -6.73 8.10 20.59
N PRO A 537 -7.73 8.24 21.49
CA PRO A 537 -8.38 7.11 22.16
C PRO A 537 -9.16 6.27 21.16
N ARG A 538 -9.19 4.96 21.38
CA ARG A 538 -9.83 3.98 20.51
C ARG A 538 -10.51 2.91 21.31
N PHE A 539 -11.60 2.41 20.75
CA PHE A 539 -12.40 1.32 21.30
C PHE A 539 -12.81 0.36 20.18
N SER A 540 -12.73 -0.92 20.45
CA SER A 540 -13.25 -1.98 19.59
C SER A 540 -13.98 -3.03 20.41
N ALA A 541 -14.97 -3.68 19.83
CA ALA A 541 -15.67 -4.80 20.42
C ALA A 541 -16.07 -5.81 19.34
N ALA A 542 -15.91 -7.08 19.61
CA ALA A 542 -16.39 -8.19 18.79
C ALA A 542 -17.20 -9.13 19.66
N TRP A 543 -18.46 -9.41 19.25
CA TRP A 543 -19.39 -10.24 19.99
C TRP A 543 -19.99 -11.34 19.11
N THR A 544 -19.98 -12.57 19.61
CA THR A 544 -20.43 -13.78 18.90
C THR A 544 -21.64 -14.43 19.58
N PRO A 545 -22.83 -13.78 19.59
CA PRO A 545 -23.98 -14.14 20.44
C PRO A 545 -24.60 -15.52 20.15
N PHE A 546 -24.37 -16.10 18.98
CA PHE A 546 -25.00 -17.35 18.54
C PHE A 546 -23.99 -18.49 18.33
N GLY A 547 -22.89 -18.45 19.05
CA GLY A 547 -21.75 -19.35 18.89
C GLY A 547 -20.75 -18.81 17.88
N ARG A 548 -19.50 -19.16 18.10
CA ARG A 548 -18.32 -18.55 17.47
C ARG A 548 -18.27 -18.71 15.94
N ASP A 549 -19.05 -19.63 15.37
CA ASP A 549 -18.95 -20.00 13.96
C ASP A 549 -20.05 -19.41 13.08
N LYS A 550 -21.03 -18.70 13.60
CA LYS A 550 -22.17 -18.26 12.81
C LYS A 550 -22.26 -16.77 12.58
N THR A 551 -22.23 -16.00 13.65
CA THR A 551 -22.46 -14.55 13.53
C THR A 551 -21.54 -13.79 14.45
N THR A 552 -20.82 -12.82 13.90
CA THR A 552 -19.99 -11.88 14.66
C THR A 552 -20.56 -10.47 14.47
N ILE A 553 -20.82 -9.78 15.57
CA ILE A 553 -21.18 -8.37 15.58
C ILE A 553 -19.97 -7.58 16.04
N GLN A 554 -19.61 -6.55 15.30
CA GLN A 554 -18.40 -5.77 15.53
C GLN A 554 -18.76 -4.31 15.68
N ALA A 555 -18.15 -3.62 16.64
CA ALA A 555 -18.32 -2.20 16.84
C ALA A 555 -16.97 -1.54 17.10
N GLY A 556 -16.77 -0.37 16.55
CA GLY A 556 -15.56 0.41 16.76
C GLY A 556 -15.86 1.90 16.85
N ALA A 557 -15.10 2.59 17.70
CA ALA A 557 -15.10 4.03 17.80
C ALA A 557 -13.68 4.53 18.11
N GLY A 558 -13.26 5.61 17.47
CA GLY A 558 -11.91 6.12 17.69
C GLY A 558 -11.70 7.53 17.19
N VAL A 559 -10.65 8.11 17.72
CA VAL A 559 -10.05 9.36 17.27
C VAL A 559 -8.75 9.01 16.53
N PHE A 560 -8.51 9.70 15.42
CA PHE A 560 -7.36 9.48 14.57
C PHE A 560 -6.78 10.81 14.16
N ASN A 561 -5.46 10.94 14.25
CA ASN A 561 -4.75 12.12 13.80
C ASN A 561 -4.10 11.83 12.44
N GLU A 562 -3.93 12.87 11.63
CA GLU A 562 -3.20 12.80 10.37
C GLU A 562 -2.09 13.83 10.33
N TRP A 563 -0.93 13.40 9.82
CA TRP A 563 0.24 14.24 9.68
C TRP A 563 0.02 15.42 8.73
N TYR A 564 0.63 16.54 9.05
CA TYR A 564 0.80 17.64 8.10
C TYR A 564 1.83 17.24 7.06
N SER A 565 1.41 17.19 5.79
CA SER A 565 2.25 16.66 4.70
C SER A 565 3.56 17.44 4.56
N PRO A 566 4.70 16.74 4.43
CA PRO A 566 5.99 17.36 4.16
C PRO A 566 6.02 18.23 2.91
N ASP A 567 5.28 17.85 1.86
CA ASP A 567 5.20 18.62 0.62
C ASP A 567 4.52 19.99 0.82
N ILE A 568 3.50 20.05 1.70
CA ILE A 568 2.82 21.29 2.04
C ILE A 568 3.77 22.17 2.88
N TYR A 569 4.45 21.58 3.85
CA TYR A 569 5.46 22.26 4.65
C TYR A 569 6.58 22.83 3.76
N GLU A 570 7.07 22.05 2.80
CA GLU A 570 8.05 22.54 1.82
C GLU A 570 7.58 23.80 1.09
N GLN A 571 6.30 23.89 0.67
CA GLN A 571 5.78 25.06 -0.02
C GLN A 571 5.80 26.31 0.89
N THR A 572 5.53 26.19 2.18
CA THR A 572 5.60 27.32 3.12
C THR A 572 7.02 27.81 3.34
N LEU A 573 8.00 26.93 3.32
CA LEU A 573 9.42 27.27 3.41
C LEU A 573 9.95 27.88 2.11
N ARG A 574 9.44 27.43 0.97
CA ARG A 574 9.88 27.85 -0.35
C ARG A 574 9.32 29.20 -0.76
N LEU A 575 8.01 29.38 -0.65
CA LEU A 575 7.28 30.57 -1.14
C LEU A 575 7.00 31.58 -0.02
N ASN A 576 7.96 31.76 0.87
CA ASN A 576 7.85 32.64 2.04
C ASN A 576 8.11 34.15 1.75
N GLY A 577 8.44 34.48 0.49
CA GLY A 577 8.76 35.85 0.06
C GLY A 577 10.24 36.21 0.15
N GLU A 578 11.00 35.56 1.01
CA GLU A 578 12.46 35.72 1.14
C GLU A 578 13.22 34.81 0.17
N ARG A 579 12.87 33.51 0.15
CA ARG A 579 13.51 32.51 -0.70
C ARG A 579 12.97 32.57 -2.12
N GLN A 580 11.70 32.30 -2.28
CA GLN A 580 10.99 32.44 -3.54
C GLN A 580 9.66 33.17 -3.33
N ARG A 581 9.15 33.75 -4.42
CA ARG A 581 7.87 34.44 -4.50
C ARG A 581 7.29 34.29 -5.90
N ASP A 582 5.97 34.35 -5.99
CA ASP A 582 5.28 34.44 -7.27
C ASP A 582 4.96 35.92 -7.57
N LEU A 583 5.25 36.36 -8.79
CA LEU A 583 4.82 37.64 -9.35
C LEU A 583 3.56 37.37 -10.14
N ILE A 584 2.48 38.07 -9.84
CA ILE A 584 1.19 37.96 -10.55
C ILE A 584 0.89 39.30 -11.20
N VAL A 585 0.87 39.31 -12.53
CA VAL A 585 0.47 40.49 -13.34
C VAL A 585 -0.93 40.21 -13.84
N ARG A 586 -1.89 41.08 -13.52
CA ARG A 586 -3.28 40.98 -14.00
C ARG A 586 -3.41 41.76 -15.31
N ASN A 587 -4.17 41.20 -16.26
CA ASN A 587 -4.36 41.78 -17.62
C ASN A 587 -3.04 42.23 -18.25
N PRO A 588 -2.03 41.33 -18.30
CA PRO A 588 -0.71 41.71 -18.83
C PRO A 588 -0.74 41.95 -20.32
N GLY A 589 0.28 42.61 -20.84
CA GLY A 589 0.55 42.60 -22.29
C GLY A 589 0.89 41.19 -22.79
N PHE A 590 0.68 40.92 -24.07
CA PHE A 590 1.04 39.66 -24.70
C PHE A 590 1.76 39.94 -26.05
N PRO A 591 2.90 39.31 -26.34
CA PRO A 591 3.59 38.25 -25.55
C PRO A 591 4.54 38.78 -24.48
N ASP A 592 4.65 40.08 -24.26
CA ASP A 592 5.47 40.68 -23.22
C ASP A 592 4.61 41.13 -22.01
N PRO A 593 4.68 40.39 -20.84
CA PRO A 593 3.81 40.67 -19.71
C PRO A 593 4.07 42.00 -19.02
N LEU A 594 5.25 42.60 -19.22
CA LEU A 594 5.65 43.84 -18.53
C LEU A 594 5.69 45.05 -19.50
N GLY A 595 5.57 44.84 -20.83
CA GLY A 595 5.66 45.87 -21.86
C GLY A 595 7.07 46.39 -22.10
N GLU A 596 7.38 46.89 -23.34
CA GLU A 596 8.64 47.53 -23.63
C GLU A 596 8.64 48.98 -23.15
N GLY A 597 9.61 49.34 -22.30
CA GLY A 597 9.98 50.71 -22.01
C GLY A 597 9.24 51.46 -20.91
N ALA A 598 8.51 50.82 -20.06
CA ALA A 598 7.94 51.44 -18.88
C ALA A 598 8.86 51.23 -17.65
N ASP A 599 9.06 52.30 -16.85
CA ASP A 599 9.42 52.20 -15.43
C ASP A 599 8.26 51.48 -14.66
N LEU A 600 8.03 50.23 -15.04
CA LEU A 600 6.94 49.44 -14.48
C LEU A 600 7.38 48.99 -13.08
N GLU A 601 6.72 49.52 -12.11
CA GLU A 601 6.77 48.99 -10.73
C GLU A 601 6.32 47.53 -10.78
N LEU A 602 7.24 46.59 -10.42
CA LEU A 602 6.89 45.16 -10.34
C LEU A 602 5.70 45.00 -9.43
N PRO A 603 4.74 44.08 -9.78
CA PRO A 603 3.62 43.85 -8.90
C PRO A 603 4.09 43.34 -7.52
N PRO A 604 3.36 43.64 -6.45
CA PRO A 604 3.68 43.10 -5.13
C PRO A 604 3.82 41.59 -5.14
N PRO A 605 4.75 41.00 -4.38
CA PRO A 605 4.97 39.58 -4.36
C PRO A 605 3.77 38.81 -3.79
N SER A 606 3.59 37.57 -4.25
CA SER A 606 2.65 36.62 -3.68
C SER A 606 3.41 35.53 -2.91
N VAL A 607 2.89 35.18 -1.73
CA VAL A 607 3.55 34.30 -0.77
C VAL A 607 2.61 33.23 -0.23
N ILE A 608 3.20 32.14 0.29
CA ILE A 608 2.50 31.10 1.05
C ILE A 608 3.08 31.03 2.45
N ARG A 609 2.22 31.02 3.46
CA ARG A 609 2.63 30.85 4.86
C ARG A 609 1.70 29.90 5.61
N ALA A 610 2.19 29.33 6.68
CA ALA A 610 1.41 28.59 7.65
C ALA A 610 0.85 29.55 8.71
N ALA A 611 -0.39 29.34 9.16
CA ALA A 611 -0.91 29.99 10.34
C ALA A 611 -0.13 29.54 11.58
N SER A 612 0.03 30.43 12.56
CA SER A 612 0.78 30.11 13.80
C SER A 612 0.05 29.12 14.72
N ASP A 613 -1.25 28.94 14.54
CA ASP A 613 -2.13 28.10 15.34
C ASP A 613 -2.56 26.82 14.59
N LEU A 614 -1.68 26.25 13.78
CA LEU A 614 -1.98 25.01 13.08
C LEU A 614 -2.14 23.85 14.07
N HIS A 615 -3.27 23.17 13.96
CA HIS A 615 -3.57 21.92 14.66
C HIS A 615 -3.54 20.73 13.72
N MET A 616 -3.15 19.57 14.23
CA MET A 616 -3.20 18.33 13.50
C MET A 616 -4.63 17.99 13.09
N GLN A 617 -4.80 17.52 11.84
CA GLN A 617 -6.11 17.09 11.38
C GLN A 617 -6.58 15.90 12.19
N THR A 618 -7.83 15.94 12.66
CA THR A 618 -8.40 14.93 13.55
C THR A 618 -9.69 14.38 12.99
N ALA A 619 -9.76 13.05 12.80
CA ALA A 619 -10.94 12.32 12.37
C ALA A 619 -11.53 11.53 13.55
N ARG A 620 -12.85 11.61 13.72
CA ARG A 620 -13.63 10.78 14.64
C ARG A 620 -14.39 9.79 13.78
N ARG A 621 -14.15 8.50 14.01
CA ARG A 621 -14.76 7.43 13.25
C ARG A 621 -15.56 6.50 14.16
N VAL A 622 -16.70 6.04 13.67
CA VAL A 622 -17.50 4.99 14.26
C VAL A 622 -17.85 3.97 13.20
N SER A 623 -17.90 2.69 13.55
CA SER A 623 -18.41 1.66 12.65
C SER A 623 -19.14 0.57 13.43
N LEU A 624 -20.07 -0.09 12.73
CA LEU A 624 -20.85 -1.22 13.20
C LEU A 624 -20.93 -2.25 12.07
N GLY A 625 -20.40 -3.44 12.32
CA GLY A 625 -20.34 -4.53 11.36
C GLY A 625 -21.11 -5.75 11.83
N VAL A 626 -21.61 -6.51 10.88
CA VAL A 626 -22.18 -7.85 11.11
C VAL A 626 -21.59 -8.77 10.06
N GLU A 627 -20.96 -9.84 10.49
CA GLU A 627 -20.53 -10.93 9.63
C GLU A 627 -21.36 -12.17 9.97
N HIS A 628 -21.89 -12.85 8.95
CA HIS A 628 -22.71 -14.03 9.11
C HIS A 628 -22.28 -15.14 8.15
N ARG A 629 -21.95 -16.30 8.67
CA ARG A 629 -21.69 -17.51 7.89
C ARG A 629 -23.02 -18.19 7.55
N ALA A 630 -23.57 -17.86 6.37
CA ALA A 630 -24.85 -18.43 5.94
C ALA A 630 -24.74 -19.94 5.66
N THR A 631 -23.63 -20.38 5.07
CA THR A 631 -23.26 -21.80 4.88
C THR A 631 -21.76 -21.98 5.15
N LYS A 632 -21.24 -23.21 5.10
CA LYS A 632 -19.79 -23.45 5.18
C LYS A 632 -19.00 -22.70 4.10
N GLN A 633 -19.64 -22.39 2.97
CA GLN A 633 -19.03 -21.80 1.78
C GLN A 633 -19.38 -20.33 1.59
N ILE A 634 -20.42 -19.80 2.24
CA ILE A 634 -20.93 -18.45 1.98
C ILE A 634 -20.86 -17.62 3.25
N ARG A 635 -20.11 -16.51 3.18
CA ARG A 635 -20.06 -15.46 4.19
C ARG A 635 -20.72 -14.19 3.67
N LEU A 636 -21.52 -13.59 4.52
CA LEU A 636 -22.19 -12.30 4.31
C LEU A 636 -21.60 -11.31 5.29
N ARG A 637 -21.25 -10.12 4.82
CA ARG A 637 -20.77 -9.04 5.68
C ARG A 637 -21.49 -7.74 5.34
N LEU A 638 -21.86 -7.01 6.38
CA LEU A 638 -22.39 -5.65 6.29
C LEU A 638 -21.65 -4.78 7.31
N ASN A 639 -21.07 -3.68 6.86
CA ASN A 639 -20.40 -2.70 7.72
C ASN A 639 -20.99 -1.31 7.47
N LEU A 640 -21.47 -0.65 8.52
CA LEU A 640 -21.95 0.73 8.53
C LEU A 640 -20.83 1.60 9.11
N PHE A 641 -20.56 2.75 8.51
CA PHE A 641 -19.52 3.65 9.03
C PHE A 641 -19.94 5.12 8.94
N GLY A 642 -19.38 5.90 9.88
CA GLY A 642 -19.44 7.35 9.88
C GLY A 642 -18.10 7.94 10.32
N GLN A 643 -17.64 8.96 9.63
CA GLN A 643 -16.40 9.68 9.93
C GLN A 643 -16.64 11.18 9.86
N PHE A 644 -16.14 11.90 10.86
CA PHE A 644 -16.20 13.35 10.96
C PHE A 644 -14.80 13.88 11.17
N THR A 645 -14.29 14.64 10.21
CA THR A 645 -12.95 15.21 10.26
C THR A 645 -13.03 16.71 10.57
N ARG A 646 -12.19 17.15 11.50
CA ARG A 646 -11.98 18.56 11.88
C ARG A 646 -10.51 18.93 11.70
N ASN A 647 -10.23 20.20 11.77
CA ASN A 647 -8.89 20.77 11.62
C ASN A 647 -8.27 20.36 10.27
N ARG A 648 -9.09 20.16 9.23
CA ARG A 648 -8.58 19.85 7.92
C ARG A 648 -7.80 21.05 7.38
N PHE A 649 -6.63 20.76 6.81
CA PHE A 649 -5.81 21.82 6.23
C PHE A 649 -6.47 22.38 4.97
N ARG A 650 -6.47 23.70 4.86
CA ARG A 650 -6.97 24.46 3.72
C ARG A 650 -6.18 25.74 3.56
N SER A 651 -6.09 26.25 2.34
CA SER A 651 -5.54 27.57 2.03
C SER A 651 -6.64 28.63 1.97
N LEU A 652 -6.31 29.82 2.44
CA LEU A 652 -7.14 31.03 2.29
C LEU A 652 -6.28 32.15 1.71
N ASN A 653 -6.82 32.91 0.78
CA ASN A 653 -6.22 34.20 0.41
C ASN A 653 -6.62 35.25 1.46
N VAL A 654 -5.75 35.45 2.47
CA VAL A 654 -6.01 36.43 3.55
C VAL A 654 -5.74 37.88 3.11
N ASN A 655 -5.32 38.05 1.85
CA ASN A 655 -5.12 39.35 1.20
C ASN A 655 -6.07 39.58 0.03
N ALA A 656 -7.18 38.82 -0.04
CA ALA A 656 -8.24 39.06 -1.00
C ALA A 656 -8.80 40.49 -0.81
N PRO A 657 -9.18 41.20 -1.89
CA PRO A 657 -9.74 42.54 -1.77
C PRO A 657 -11.03 42.54 -0.94
N VAL A 658 -11.13 43.53 -0.04
CA VAL A 658 -12.36 43.84 0.69
C VAL A 658 -12.75 45.25 0.26
N ASP A 659 -13.96 45.42 -0.29
CA ASP A 659 -14.43 46.68 -0.87
C ASP A 659 -13.46 47.26 -1.93
N GLY A 660 -12.83 46.35 -2.70
CA GLY A 660 -11.87 46.70 -3.76
C GLY A 660 -10.45 47.03 -3.28
N GLN A 661 -10.17 46.95 -1.99
CA GLN A 661 -8.85 47.24 -1.42
C GLN A 661 -8.25 46.00 -0.75
N ARG A 662 -6.96 45.77 -0.98
CA ARG A 662 -6.23 44.68 -0.32
C ARG A 662 -5.85 45.08 1.11
N PRO A 663 -6.08 44.18 2.10
CA PRO A 663 -5.70 44.42 3.49
C PRO A 663 -4.22 44.78 3.69
N ASN A 664 -3.33 44.17 2.93
CA ASN A 664 -1.90 44.46 2.92
C ASN A 664 -1.41 44.78 1.49
N PRO A 665 -1.23 46.05 1.13
CA PRO A 665 -0.83 46.44 -0.22
C PRO A 665 0.61 46.06 -0.59
N ALA A 666 1.44 45.61 0.38
CA ALA A 666 2.80 45.14 0.12
C ALA A 666 2.81 43.75 -0.56
N PHE A 667 1.68 43.07 -0.65
CA PHE A 667 1.52 41.76 -1.29
C PHE A 667 0.34 41.75 -2.26
N GLU A 668 0.50 41.05 -3.37
CA GLU A 668 -0.62 40.79 -4.27
C GLU A 668 -1.53 39.70 -3.70
N ARG A 669 -0.94 38.57 -3.28
CA ARG A 669 -1.67 37.48 -2.63
C ARG A 669 -0.89 36.95 -1.43
N ILE A 670 -1.59 36.71 -0.33
CA ILE A 670 -1.07 35.98 0.83
C ILE A 670 -1.91 34.72 1.01
N THR A 671 -1.37 33.60 0.56
CA THR A 671 -1.99 32.29 0.79
C THR A 671 -1.60 31.78 2.16
N GLU A 672 -2.56 31.69 3.07
CA GLU A 672 -2.33 31.19 4.44
C GLU A 672 -2.96 29.81 4.63
N ILE A 673 -2.16 28.84 5.01
CA ILE A 673 -2.61 27.48 5.31
C ILE A 673 -3.14 27.47 6.74
N ARG A 674 -4.39 27.05 6.91
CA ARG A 674 -5.09 26.98 8.20
C ARG A 674 -5.66 25.59 8.44
N SER A 675 -5.81 25.21 9.70
CA SER A 675 -6.46 23.98 10.17
C SER A 675 -7.94 24.23 10.52
N THR A 676 -8.72 24.81 9.61
CA THR A 676 -10.12 25.20 9.84
C THR A 676 -11.14 24.44 9.00
N GLY A 677 -10.67 23.57 8.10
CA GLY A 677 -11.52 22.77 7.23
C GLY A 677 -12.18 21.61 7.97
N ARG A 678 -13.22 21.06 7.33
CA ARG A 678 -14.00 19.94 7.84
C ARG A 678 -14.36 18.98 6.72
N ALA A 679 -14.56 17.70 7.08
CA ALA A 679 -15.10 16.70 6.16
C ALA A 679 -16.02 15.73 6.89
N GLU A 680 -16.90 15.09 6.13
CA GLU A 680 -17.81 14.08 6.61
C GLU A 680 -17.95 12.96 5.58
N ALA A 681 -17.76 11.71 6.03
CA ALA A 681 -17.99 10.51 5.23
C ALA A 681 -19.00 9.61 5.94
N ARG A 682 -20.02 9.14 5.23
CA ARG A 682 -21.01 8.18 5.76
C ARG A 682 -21.33 7.15 4.70
N GLY A 683 -21.52 5.92 5.12
CA GLY A 683 -21.89 4.90 4.17
C GLY A 683 -22.01 3.50 4.76
N PHE A 684 -22.15 2.56 3.86
CA PHE A 684 -22.08 1.14 4.19
C PHE A 684 -21.33 0.36 3.12
N ASP A 685 -20.82 -0.78 3.55
CA ASP A 685 -20.12 -1.74 2.72
C ASP A 685 -20.77 -3.11 2.95
N ALA A 686 -21.26 -3.73 1.88
CA ALA A 686 -21.90 -5.05 1.92
C ALA A 686 -21.14 -6.00 1.01
N SER A 687 -20.81 -7.19 1.49
CA SER A 687 -20.13 -8.21 0.67
C SER A 687 -20.71 -9.60 0.88
N VAL A 688 -20.65 -10.37 -0.21
CA VAL A 688 -20.92 -11.80 -0.24
C VAL A 688 -19.67 -12.47 -0.74
N ARG A 689 -19.12 -13.39 0.04
CA ARG A 689 -17.96 -14.17 -0.32
C ARG A 689 -18.33 -15.64 -0.42
N MET A 690 -17.88 -16.28 -1.47
CA MET A 690 -18.05 -17.69 -1.72
C MET A 690 -16.69 -18.37 -1.75
N GLN A 691 -16.49 -19.34 -0.88
CA GLN A 691 -15.31 -20.21 -0.84
C GLN A 691 -15.75 -21.63 -1.15
N SER A 692 -15.05 -22.30 -2.06
CA SER A 692 -15.28 -23.71 -2.31
C SER A 692 -14.20 -24.56 -1.65
N GLU A 693 -14.60 -25.67 -1.03
CA GLU A 693 -13.64 -26.66 -0.55
C GLU A 693 -13.02 -27.36 -1.78
N GLY A 694 -11.69 -27.23 -1.98
CA GLY A 694 -10.96 -27.89 -3.05
C GLY A 694 -11.05 -27.20 -4.42
N LYS A 695 -11.45 -27.93 -5.47
CA LYS A 695 -11.41 -27.49 -6.89
C LYS A 695 -12.67 -26.76 -7.38
N GLY A 696 -13.52 -26.28 -6.50
CA GLY A 696 -14.75 -25.56 -6.86
C GLY A 696 -14.52 -24.07 -7.17
N PRO A 697 -15.57 -23.36 -7.63
CA PRO A 697 -15.50 -21.92 -7.87
C PRO A 697 -15.40 -21.16 -6.57
N SER A 698 -14.64 -20.04 -6.61
CA SER A 698 -14.56 -19.07 -5.52
C SER A 698 -14.79 -17.66 -6.05
N GLY A 699 -15.24 -16.76 -5.18
CA GLY A 699 -15.48 -15.40 -5.63
C GLY A 699 -16.01 -14.49 -4.52
N MET A 700 -16.12 -13.22 -4.86
CA MET A 700 -16.65 -12.18 -3.99
C MET A 700 -17.46 -11.18 -4.80
N LEU A 701 -18.54 -10.70 -4.20
CA LEU A 701 -19.28 -9.53 -4.66
C LEU A 701 -19.31 -8.53 -3.51
N ARG A 702 -18.87 -7.30 -3.77
CA ARG A 702 -18.86 -6.21 -2.80
C ARG A 702 -19.56 -5.00 -3.37
N TYR A 703 -20.45 -4.43 -2.60
CA TYR A 703 -21.10 -3.18 -2.92
C TYR A 703 -20.86 -2.17 -1.79
N ARG A 704 -20.34 -0.99 -2.16
CA ARG A 704 -20.17 0.14 -1.25
C ARG A 704 -21.03 1.31 -1.70
N TYR A 705 -21.76 1.86 -0.77
CA TYR A 705 -22.37 3.17 -0.87
C TYR A 705 -21.71 4.10 0.13
N ALA A 706 -21.22 5.23 -0.34
CA ALA A 706 -20.63 6.26 0.50
C ALA A 706 -21.01 7.64 0.00
N ARG A 707 -21.17 8.58 0.93
CA ARG A 707 -21.33 10.00 0.68
C ARG A 707 -20.21 10.73 1.39
N ASP A 708 -19.33 11.36 0.61
CA ASP A 708 -18.16 12.05 1.10
C ASP A 708 -18.29 13.54 0.81
N TRP A 709 -18.31 14.36 1.85
CA TRP A 709 -18.47 15.81 1.77
C TRP A 709 -17.33 16.50 2.50
N ASN A 710 -16.89 17.64 1.95
CA ASN A 710 -15.89 18.47 2.59
C ASN A 710 -16.06 19.94 2.17
N ASP A 711 -15.26 20.82 2.76
CA ASP A 711 -15.21 22.25 2.43
C ASP A 711 -13.83 22.68 1.90
N ALA A 712 -12.93 21.71 1.57
CA ALA A 712 -11.64 21.94 0.94
C ALA A 712 -11.16 20.68 0.24
N ASP A 713 -10.74 20.74 -1.02
CA ASP A 713 -10.24 19.60 -1.79
C ASP A 713 -8.74 19.30 -1.55
N GLY A 714 -8.06 20.12 -0.75
CA GLY A 714 -6.66 19.95 -0.39
C GLY A 714 -6.12 21.15 0.38
N ALA A 715 -4.98 20.96 1.02
CA ALA A 715 -4.37 21.99 1.84
C ALA A 715 -3.89 23.23 1.05
N LEU A 716 -3.57 23.06 -0.25
CA LEU A 716 -3.15 24.14 -1.14
C LEU A 716 -4.29 24.67 -2.04
N SER A 717 -5.49 24.08 -1.94
CA SER A 717 -6.65 24.55 -2.71
C SER A 717 -7.23 25.80 -2.08
N LEU A 718 -7.34 26.87 -2.87
CA LEU A 718 -8.05 28.09 -2.49
C LEU A 718 -9.55 27.94 -2.73
N PRO A 719 -10.43 28.46 -1.83
CA PRO A 719 -11.85 28.57 -2.09
C PRO A 719 -12.13 29.56 -3.21
N ALA A 720 -13.32 29.51 -3.79
CA ALA A 720 -13.74 30.53 -4.77
C ALA A 720 -13.86 31.92 -4.12
N ASP A 721 -14.22 31.94 -2.84
CA ASP A 721 -14.25 33.18 -2.03
C ASP A 721 -13.72 32.88 -0.62
N SER A 722 -12.56 33.46 -0.29
CA SER A 722 -11.95 33.32 1.02
C SER A 722 -12.76 33.99 2.17
N GLY A 723 -13.69 34.89 1.81
CA GLY A 723 -14.62 35.54 2.75
C GLY A 723 -15.88 34.71 3.01
N ASN A 724 -16.24 33.74 2.15
CA ASN A 724 -17.46 32.96 2.25
C ASN A 724 -17.24 31.45 2.24
N LEU A 725 -16.64 30.94 3.28
CA LEU A 725 -16.30 29.52 3.41
C LEU A 725 -17.52 28.60 3.54
N ALA A 726 -18.68 29.13 3.90
CA ALA A 726 -19.89 28.32 3.97
C ALA A 726 -20.34 27.78 2.59
N ALA A 727 -20.07 28.51 1.51
CA ALA A 727 -20.34 28.13 0.15
C ALA A 727 -19.45 26.98 -0.35
N GLU A 728 -18.35 26.68 0.35
CA GLU A 728 -17.43 25.59 0.00
C GLU A 728 -17.92 24.20 0.46
N TRP A 729 -18.91 24.11 1.35
CA TRP A 729 -19.43 22.83 1.79
C TRP A 729 -20.17 22.12 0.67
N GLY A 730 -19.62 21.03 0.18
CA GLY A 730 -20.16 20.26 -0.94
C GLY A 730 -19.56 18.84 -1.03
N PRO A 731 -19.95 18.08 -2.05
CA PRO A 731 -19.34 16.78 -2.32
C PRO A 731 -17.81 16.90 -2.44
N ALA A 732 -17.07 15.97 -1.86
CA ALA A 732 -15.64 15.87 -2.08
C ALA A 732 -15.35 15.51 -3.54
N SER A 733 -14.20 15.91 -4.09
CA SER A 733 -13.79 15.56 -5.47
C SER A 733 -13.73 14.04 -5.68
N GLY A 734 -13.46 13.26 -4.62
CA GLY A 734 -13.46 11.79 -4.62
C GLY A 734 -14.80 11.13 -4.24
N ASP A 735 -15.93 11.88 -4.19
CA ASP A 735 -17.27 11.35 -3.82
C ASP A 735 -17.80 10.39 -4.89
N ILE A 736 -17.33 9.16 -4.89
CA ILE A 736 -17.87 8.06 -5.71
C ILE A 736 -18.96 7.35 -4.90
N ARG A 737 -20.22 7.71 -5.15
CA ARG A 737 -21.36 7.26 -4.32
C ARG A 737 -21.59 5.76 -4.35
N HIS A 738 -21.43 5.14 -5.52
CA HIS A 738 -21.70 3.73 -5.72
C HIS A 738 -20.48 3.05 -6.28
N ARG A 739 -20.01 1.98 -5.63
CA ARG A 739 -18.96 1.10 -6.13
C ARG A 739 -19.41 -0.34 -6.00
N LEU A 740 -19.40 -1.07 -7.11
CA LEU A 740 -19.64 -2.50 -7.16
C LEU A 740 -18.38 -3.18 -7.70
N PHE A 741 -17.82 -4.07 -6.93
CA PHE A 741 -16.71 -4.93 -7.33
C PHE A 741 -17.12 -6.39 -7.18
N GLY A 742 -16.80 -7.21 -8.16
CA GLY A 742 -17.02 -8.64 -8.07
C GLY A 742 -15.98 -9.40 -8.86
N TYR A 743 -15.63 -10.58 -8.38
CA TYR A 743 -14.86 -11.54 -9.14
C TYR A 743 -15.35 -12.95 -8.88
N VAL A 744 -15.22 -13.80 -9.89
CA VAL A 744 -15.44 -15.24 -9.81
C VAL A 744 -14.28 -15.93 -10.51
N ARG A 745 -13.72 -16.93 -9.85
CA ARG A 745 -12.68 -17.79 -10.39
C ARG A 745 -13.14 -19.23 -10.38
N THR A 746 -12.86 -19.94 -11.45
CA THR A 746 -13.25 -21.33 -11.64
C THR A 746 -12.10 -22.13 -12.21
N PRO A 747 -11.63 -23.17 -11.54
CA PRO A 747 -10.76 -24.16 -12.15
C PRO A 747 -11.55 -24.96 -13.20
N LEU A 748 -10.92 -25.24 -14.33
CA LEU A 748 -11.46 -26.01 -15.42
C LEU A 748 -10.59 -27.25 -15.66
N PRO A 749 -11.08 -28.28 -16.41
CA PRO A 749 -10.28 -29.44 -16.79
C PRO A 749 -8.98 -29.05 -17.52
N PHE A 750 -8.04 -29.98 -17.57
CA PHE A 750 -6.77 -29.87 -18.33
C PHE A 750 -5.82 -28.77 -17.81
N GLY A 751 -5.88 -28.44 -16.51
CA GLY A 751 -5.01 -27.42 -15.92
C GLY A 751 -5.38 -25.97 -16.29
N LEU A 752 -6.58 -25.74 -16.84
CA LEU A 752 -7.10 -24.42 -17.10
C LEU A 752 -7.73 -23.81 -15.84
N ARG A 753 -7.56 -22.51 -15.67
CA ARG A 753 -8.23 -21.68 -14.66
C ARG A 753 -8.73 -20.42 -15.33
N THR A 754 -9.94 -20.01 -15.00
CA THR A 754 -10.50 -18.75 -15.50
C THR A 754 -10.89 -17.86 -14.34
N SER A 755 -10.72 -16.56 -14.50
CA SER A 755 -11.28 -15.57 -13.61
C SER A 755 -11.92 -14.43 -14.38
N ILE A 756 -13.11 -14.03 -13.94
CA ILE A 756 -13.83 -12.85 -14.43
C ILE A 756 -13.91 -11.89 -13.26
N SER A 757 -13.52 -10.63 -13.48
CA SER A 757 -13.72 -9.56 -12.52
C SER A 757 -14.50 -8.40 -13.15
N ALA A 758 -15.33 -7.75 -12.36
CA ALA A 758 -16.12 -6.60 -12.76
C ALA A 758 -15.97 -5.48 -11.75
N ASN A 759 -15.76 -4.26 -12.23
CA ASN A 759 -15.75 -3.04 -11.43
C ASN A 759 -16.71 -2.03 -12.07
N VAL A 760 -17.71 -1.59 -11.30
CA VAL A 760 -18.69 -0.61 -11.73
C VAL A 760 -18.79 0.48 -10.69
N GLN A 761 -18.63 1.74 -11.10
CA GLN A 761 -18.70 2.87 -10.18
C GLN A 761 -19.40 4.08 -10.77
N SER A 762 -20.05 4.86 -9.91
CA SER A 762 -20.68 6.13 -10.32
C SER A 762 -19.61 7.16 -10.70
N GLY A 763 -20.00 8.14 -11.53
CA GLY A 763 -19.13 9.22 -11.94
C GLY A 763 -18.66 10.07 -10.76
N ALA A 764 -17.42 10.56 -10.83
CA ALA A 764 -16.86 11.55 -9.91
C ALA A 764 -17.55 12.91 -10.12
N PRO A 765 -17.68 13.73 -9.07
CA PRO A 765 -18.20 15.08 -9.21
C PRO A 765 -17.14 16.04 -9.75
N TYR A 766 -17.59 17.15 -10.34
CA TYR A 766 -16.74 18.27 -10.76
C TYR A 766 -17.44 19.62 -10.53
N THR A 767 -16.63 20.67 -10.45
CA THR A 767 -17.09 22.03 -10.16
C THR A 767 -17.30 22.80 -11.46
N ILE A 768 -18.45 23.51 -11.58
CA ILE A 768 -18.69 24.48 -12.63
C ILE A 768 -18.09 25.83 -12.20
N ARG A 769 -17.28 26.45 -13.08
CA ARG A 769 -16.57 27.71 -12.88
C ARG A 769 -16.88 28.69 -14.00
N THR A 770 -16.82 29.99 -13.71
CA THR A 770 -17.04 31.05 -14.72
C THR A 770 -15.92 31.08 -15.77
N GLY A 771 -14.69 30.78 -15.39
CA GLY A 771 -13.48 30.95 -16.21
C GLY A 771 -12.77 32.28 -15.96
N PHE A 772 -13.30 33.10 -15.05
CA PHE A 772 -12.79 34.43 -14.71
C PHE A 772 -12.44 34.53 -13.23
N ASP A 773 -11.70 35.57 -12.86
CA ASP A 773 -11.47 36.06 -11.49
C ASP A 773 -12.49 37.19 -11.22
N ASP A 774 -13.74 36.79 -10.92
CA ASP A 774 -14.87 37.71 -10.80
C ASP A 774 -14.80 38.55 -9.50
N ASN A 775 -14.11 38.08 -8.48
CA ASN A 775 -13.95 38.72 -7.18
C ASN A 775 -12.60 39.45 -7.01
N GLY A 776 -11.72 39.40 -8.01
CA GLY A 776 -10.42 40.08 -8.06
C GLY A 776 -9.36 39.54 -7.08
N ASP A 777 -9.51 38.32 -6.60
CA ASP A 777 -8.62 37.70 -5.63
C ASP A 777 -7.37 37.04 -6.23
N THR A 778 -7.18 37.15 -7.55
CA THR A 778 -6.09 36.58 -8.36
C THR A 778 -6.23 35.09 -8.67
N VAL A 779 -7.41 34.50 -8.46
CA VAL A 779 -7.63 33.07 -8.70
C VAL A 779 -8.85 32.87 -9.60
N PRO A 780 -8.70 32.46 -10.88
CA PRO A 780 -9.84 32.28 -11.78
C PRO A 780 -10.59 30.97 -11.48
N ASN A 781 -11.14 30.84 -10.28
CA ASN A 781 -11.88 29.67 -9.82
C ASN A 781 -13.32 29.99 -9.38
N ASP A 782 -13.82 31.18 -9.69
CA ASP A 782 -15.14 31.64 -9.32
C ASP A 782 -16.24 30.78 -9.91
N ARG A 783 -17.35 30.70 -9.19
CA ARG A 783 -18.51 29.90 -9.56
C ARG A 783 -19.72 30.82 -9.88
N PRO A 784 -20.54 30.43 -10.85
CA PRO A 784 -21.79 31.13 -11.08
C PRO A 784 -22.65 31.18 -9.81
N ALA A 785 -23.43 32.24 -9.62
CA ALA A 785 -24.30 32.40 -8.47
C ALA A 785 -25.25 31.22 -8.30
N GLY A 786 -25.31 30.68 -7.06
CA GLY A 786 -26.13 29.52 -6.70
C GLY A 786 -25.55 28.16 -7.09
N ILE A 787 -24.40 28.09 -7.73
CA ILE A 787 -23.75 26.84 -8.07
C ILE A 787 -22.76 26.42 -6.97
N GLY A 788 -23.04 25.27 -6.33
CA GLY A 788 -22.17 24.70 -5.31
C GLY A 788 -20.91 24.04 -5.86
N ARG A 789 -19.90 23.88 -5.02
CA ARG A 789 -18.68 23.13 -5.33
C ARG A 789 -19.02 21.65 -5.64
N ASN A 790 -18.40 21.08 -6.67
CA ASN A 790 -18.56 19.68 -7.06
C ASN A 790 -20.02 19.25 -7.26
N SER A 791 -20.86 20.15 -7.82
CA SER A 791 -22.30 19.92 -8.02
C SER A 791 -22.64 19.12 -9.27
N ALA A 792 -21.79 19.15 -10.30
CA ALA A 792 -21.93 18.35 -11.51
C ALA A 792 -21.28 16.97 -11.35
N ARG A 793 -21.65 15.99 -12.18
CA ARG A 793 -21.09 14.62 -12.14
C ARG A 793 -20.79 14.08 -13.53
N GLY A 794 -19.68 13.33 -13.61
CA GLY A 794 -19.36 12.54 -14.79
C GLY A 794 -20.24 11.29 -14.94
N THR A 795 -19.94 10.51 -15.95
CA THR A 795 -20.66 9.26 -16.29
C THR A 795 -20.18 8.07 -15.42
N TRP A 796 -21.03 7.03 -15.38
CA TRP A 796 -20.66 5.76 -14.78
C TRP A 796 -19.48 5.12 -15.51
N GLN A 797 -18.61 4.44 -14.75
CA GLN A 797 -17.49 3.66 -15.25
C GLN A 797 -17.75 2.18 -15.05
N LYS A 798 -17.49 1.37 -16.07
CA LYS A 798 -17.73 -0.08 -16.07
C LYS A 798 -16.56 -0.78 -16.70
N ASN A 799 -15.94 -1.69 -15.99
CA ASN A 799 -14.83 -2.48 -16.49
C ASN A 799 -15.05 -3.94 -16.14
N VAL A 800 -15.00 -4.81 -17.14
CA VAL A 800 -15.01 -6.26 -16.97
C VAL A 800 -13.72 -6.82 -17.55
N ALA A 801 -13.00 -7.63 -16.77
CA ALA A 801 -11.79 -8.29 -17.22
C ALA A 801 -11.95 -9.81 -17.16
N LEU A 802 -11.36 -10.49 -18.13
CA LEU A 802 -11.26 -11.95 -18.21
C LEU A 802 -9.79 -12.34 -18.18
N ARG A 803 -9.44 -13.30 -17.33
CA ARG A 803 -8.12 -13.94 -17.31
C ARG A 803 -8.27 -15.45 -17.49
N VAL A 804 -7.38 -16.03 -18.25
CA VAL A 804 -7.23 -17.47 -18.45
C VAL A 804 -5.79 -17.85 -18.16
N ASP A 805 -5.60 -18.77 -17.23
CA ASP A 805 -4.32 -19.37 -16.90
C ASP A 805 -4.34 -20.84 -17.35
N TRP A 806 -3.27 -21.31 -17.98
CA TRP A 806 -3.11 -22.69 -18.42
C TRP A 806 -1.81 -23.28 -17.90
N SER A 807 -1.92 -24.31 -17.08
CA SER A 807 -0.81 -24.99 -16.40
C SER A 807 -0.86 -26.50 -16.67
N PRO A 808 -0.56 -26.95 -17.90
CA PRO A 808 -0.78 -28.36 -18.31
C PRO A 808 0.16 -29.37 -17.61
N TRP A 809 1.34 -28.93 -17.21
CA TRP A 809 2.37 -29.78 -16.60
C TRP A 809 2.81 -29.25 -15.23
N MET A 810 1.89 -28.72 -14.45
CA MET A 810 2.21 -28.36 -13.09
C MET A 810 2.31 -29.63 -12.25
N ILE A 811 3.50 -30.01 -11.85
CA ILE A 811 3.71 -30.99 -10.80
C ILE A 811 3.48 -30.22 -9.50
N GLU A 812 2.25 -30.26 -9.00
CA GLU A 812 1.98 -29.89 -7.62
C GLU A 812 2.77 -30.87 -6.76
N GLY A 813 3.70 -30.38 -5.94
CA GLY A 813 4.39 -31.25 -4.99
C GLY A 813 3.34 -32.03 -4.21
N GLY A 814 3.42 -33.37 -4.30
CA GLY A 814 2.37 -34.23 -3.79
C GLY A 814 2.03 -33.89 -2.34
N ARG A 815 0.78 -34.10 -1.94
CA ARG A 815 0.42 -34.09 -0.53
C ARG A 815 1.30 -35.16 0.14
N GLY A 816 2.13 -34.73 1.08
CA GLY A 816 2.82 -35.66 1.97
C GLY A 816 1.80 -36.58 2.62
N SER A 817 2.22 -37.73 3.13
CA SER A 817 1.37 -38.65 3.93
C SER A 817 0.66 -37.98 5.13
N ASP A 818 0.99 -36.72 5.37
CA ASP A 818 0.52 -35.79 6.41
C ASP A 818 -0.47 -34.72 5.92
N GLY A 819 -0.89 -34.80 4.62
CA GLY A 819 -1.87 -33.86 4.03
C GLY A 819 -1.30 -32.52 3.57
N ALA A 820 -0.04 -32.21 3.87
CA ALA A 820 0.57 -30.94 3.50
C ALA A 820 1.02 -30.89 2.03
N ARG A 821 0.75 -29.77 1.37
CA ARG A 821 1.27 -29.50 0.02
C ARG A 821 2.76 -29.16 0.10
N ARG A 822 3.61 -29.97 -0.50
CA ARG A 822 5.02 -29.61 -0.67
C ARG A 822 5.13 -28.37 -1.55
N SER A 823 5.90 -27.38 -1.11
CA SER A 823 6.08 -26.09 -1.78
C SER A 823 6.81 -26.13 -3.13
N ASN A 824 7.27 -27.28 -3.58
CA ASN A 824 7.99 -27.44 -4.86
C ASN A 824 6.98 -27.54 -6.01
N ARG A 825 6.45 -26.40 -6.46
CA ARG A 825 5.81 -26.31 -7.76
C ARG A 825 6.91 -26.38 -8.81
N ARG A 826 6.78 -27.31 -9.78
CA ARG A 826 7.63 -27.37 -10.97
C ARG A 826 6.73 -27.42 -12.18
N GLY A 827 7.04 -26.62 -13.17
CA GLY A 827 6.23 -26.58 -14.37
C GLY A 827 6.24 -25.23 -15.06
N PHE A 828 5.34 -25.07 -15.98
CA PHE A 828 5.12 -23.77 -16.59
C PHE A 828 3.63 -23.41 -16.62
N GLU A 829 3.36 -22.12 -16.68
CA GLU A 829 2.03 -21.56 -16.82
C GLU A 829 2.04 -20.54 -17.95
N LEU A 830 1.07 -20.62 -18.84
CA LEU A 830 0.75 -19.55 -19.78
C LEU A 830 -0.47 -18.80 -19.26
N TYR A 831 -0.47 -17.50 -19.40
CA TYR A 831 -1.64 -16.70 -19.06
C TYR A 831 -1.97 -15.67 -20.13
N ALA A 832 -3.26 -15.38 -20.24
CA ALA A 832 -3.79 -14.30 -21.05
C ALA A 832 -4.84 -13.54 -20.26
N ARG A 833 -4.83 -12.23 -20.36
CA ARG A 833 -5.80 -11.31 -19.73
C ARG A 833 -6.37 -10.38 -20.78
N VAL A 834 -7.66 -10.18 -20.73
CA VAL A 834 -8.37 -9.15 -21.49
C VAL A 834 -8.98 -8.17 -20.50
N SER A 835 -8.48 -6.95 -20.47
CA SER A 835 -9.08 -5.86 -19.70
C SER A 835 -10.11 -5.13 -20.56
N ASN A 836 -11.16 -4.58 -19.94
CA ASN A 836 -12.28 -3.96 -20.63
C ASN A 836 -12.84 -4.84 -21.75
N LEU A 837 -13.24 -6.06 -21.38
CA LEU A 837 -13.63 -7.14 -22.29
C LEU A 837 -14.66 -6.70 -23.34
N PHE A 838 -15.63 -5.87 -22.95
CA PHE A 838 -16.70 -5.39 -23.81
C PHE A 838 -16.35 -4.11 -24.57
N ASN A 839 -15.13 -3.58 -24.39
CA ASN A 839 -14.69 -2.33 -24.98
C ASN A 839 -15.61 -1.14 -24.66
N GLU A 840 -16.10 -1.08 -23.41
CA GLU A 840 -16.94 0.00 -22.94
C GLU A 840 -16.13 1.30 -22.87
N THR A 841 -16.69 2.40 -23.37
CA THR A 841 -16.05 3.70 -23.25
C THR A 841 -16.35 4.32 -21.89
N ASN A 842 -15.32 4.40 -21.04
CA ASN A 842 -15.41 4.98 -19.72
C ASN A 842 -14.79 6.38 -19.72
N TYR A 843 -15.63 7.41 -19.81
CA TYR A 843 -15.20 8.80 -19.75
C TYR A 843 -14.77 9.18 -18.34
N THR A 844 -13.59 9.80 -18.20
CA THR A 844 -12.94 10.05 -16.90
C THR A 844 -12.88 11.51 -16.51
N ARG A 845 -12.79 12.42 -17.44
CA ARG A 845 -12.65 13.85 -17.21
C ARG A 845 -13.77 14.62 -17.88
N PHE A 846 -14.32 15.57 -17.14
CA PHE A 846 -15.37 16.48 -17.61
C PHE A 846 -14.96 17.91 -17.30
N THR A 847 -15.16 18.81 -18.25
CA THR A 847 -14.82 20.20 -18.12
C THR A 847 -15.94 20.99 -17.49
N GLY A 848 -15.63 21.72 -16.43
CA GLY A 848 -16.59 22.58 -15.73
C GLY A 848 -16.40 24.08 -16.00
N VAL A 849 -15.47 24.50 -16.84
CA VAL A 849 -15.23 25.92 -17.17
C VAL A 849 -16.19 26.36 -18.25
N LEU A 850 -16.99 27.39 -17.98
CA LEU A 850 -18.04 27.86 -18.90
C LEU A 850 -17.49 28.44 -20.21
N THR A 851 -16.30 29.04 -20.17
CA THR A 851 -15.64 29.61 -21.36
C THR A 851 -14.95 28.57 -22.25
N SER A 852 -14.83 27.33 -21.74
CA SER A 852 -14.17 26.24 -22.49
C SER A 852 -15.09 25.73 -23.60
N PRO A 853 -14.56 25.47 -24.82
CA PRO A 853 -15.28 24.81 -25.89
C PRO A 853 -15.72 23.38 -25.53
N PHE A 854 -15.13 22.80 -24.48
CA PHE A 854 -15.46 21.45 -23.97
C PHE A 854 -16.38 21.47 -22.73
N PHE A 855 -17.03 22.60 -22.43
CA PHE A 855 -17.93 22.65 -21.25
C PHE A 855 -18.92 21.49 -21.21
N SER A 856 -19.00 20.80 -20.10
CA SER A 856 -19.80 19.57 -19.87
C SER A 856 -19.46 18.37 -20.77
N LEU A 857 -18.45 18.44 -21.61
CA LEU A 857 -18.00 17.35 -22.45
C LEU A 857 -16.85 16.57 -21.81
N PRO A 858 -16.74 15.26 -22.12
CA PRO A 858 -15.59 14.46 -21.67
C PRO A 858 -14.36 14.75 -22.52
N THR A 859 -13.22 14.93 -21.89
CA THR A 859 -11.91 15.15 -22.55
C THR A 859 -10.94 13.99 -22.30
N GLY A 860 -11.27 13.06 -21.41
CA GLY A 860 -10.50 11.87 -21.14
C GLY A 860 -11.36 10.60 -21.18
N ALA A 861 -10.75 9.51 -21.60
CA ALA A 861 -11.33 8.17 -21.54
C ALA A 861 -10.32 7.17 -20.95
N SER A 862 -10.81 6.24 -20.13
CA SER A 862 -10.00 5.14 -19.63
C SER A 862 -9.52 4.23 -20.77
N SER A 863 -8.59 3.33 -20.44
CA SER A 863 -8.06 2.36 -21.38
C SER A 863 -9.16 1.58 -22.09
N PRO A 864 -9.10 1.46 -23.43
CA PRO A 864 -9.97 0.59 -24.20
C PRO A 864 -9.69 -0.89 -23.88
N ARG A 865 -10.30 -1.84 -24.60
CA ARG A 865 -9.97 -3.25 -24.47
C ARG A 865 -8.49 -3.48 -24.77
N ARG A 866 -7.80 -4.19 -23.84
CA ARG A 866 -6.37 -4.50 -23.92
C ARG A 866 -6.14 -6.00 -23.69
N PHE A 867 -5.15 -6.55 -24.38
CA PHE A 867 -4.72 -7.94 -24.29
C PHE A 867 -3.30 -8.01 -23.71
N ASP A 868 -3.17 -8.67 -22.57
CA ASP A 868 -1.89 -8.98 -21.95
C ASP A 868 -1.68 -10.49 -21.99
N MET A 869 -0.47 -10.97 -22.27
CA MET A 869 -0.12 -12.38 -22.25
C MET A 869 1.27 -12.58 -21.66
N GLY A 870 1.52 -13.78 -21.16
CA GLY A 870 2.83 -14.11 -20.63
C GLY A 870 2.99 -15.58 -20.30
N ALA A 871 4.20 -15.90 -19.86
CA ALA A 871 4.61 -17.24 -19.49
C ALA A 871 5.40 -17.19 -18.18
N ARG A 872 5.21 -18.20 -17.35
CA ARG A 872 5.89 -18.37 -16.08
C ARG A 872 6.46 -19.77 -15.96
N PHE A 873 7.67 -19.88 -15.45
CA PHE A 873 8.39 -21.10 -15.20
C PHE A 873 8.75 -21.22 -13.73
N PHE A 874 8.47 -22.39 -13.16
CA PHE A 874 8.79 -22.75 -11.78
C PHE A 874 9.74 -23.94 -11.76
N PHE A 875 10.86 -23.88 -11.03
CA PHE A 875 11.83 -24.98 -10.93
C PHE A 875 12.67 -24.99 -9.65
#